data_3358766148f7f514760684776ee13aec
#
_entry.id   3358766148f7f514760684776ee13aec
#
_cell.length_a   1.000
_cell.length_b   1.000
_cell.length_c   1.000
_cell.angle_alpha   90.00
_cell.angle_beta   90.00
_cell.angle_gamma   90.00
#
_symmetry.space_group_name_H-M   'P 1'
#
loop_
_entity.id
_entity.type
_entity.pdbx_description
1 polymer ?
#
loop_
_entity_poly.entity_id
_entity_poly.type
_entity_poly.pdbx_seq_one_letter_code
_entity_poly.pdbx_strand_id
1 'polypeptide(L)'
;MRKFALLATSTLVAAITAGAAYAQSGGTTIEELVVTAEKREQSLQDVPIAISAFTSKQRDLVGISTIQDLTNFTPGFVYQSANDRASMRGIGRLTNVHSVDGAVSIYIDGLFTTSTVLAGGPPLETDRVEILRGPQGTLYGRNAIGGTVNVLSARPTDHPYAEVRGVVENFGFTDLQFAASGPLTEGLDVRVSGYKRDQREGYYTNINKNMPSEGSKRDEYEVQFQAKAKLGDNAELWMKYFTLGWNNIGGPGARAGYLAGIQETGLLDPNFSIVNNPAFGYSTNIDPLKRPVAGSLVQGNGGTFIGNPAVSDHHLINTNYKQHVNLTDVKSFTTNFVYHFDNFDVKYVGGLTNYKYDLRGDTDGTNVLSYQIPLATGSICGTVHTLFSAGGSTVDCAPKTVNANNTYHYFEYPQWYSHEINISSTTDSALQYIIGAYYYNEQYTGTASTADFFVQGQTPLNTPVLGAAANPEGTWSTGHYALTTESKALFGQLDWQATETLKFTLGLRYTDDHKFGTEYRRIVCESDVCYSGLYPAIGLAGFGPGTAANWGSLQGNLAALPAVGKALGLGNALAGLGGLGNGAMDLTDTLGPKVTGTTGAKGVTSPIGAGGRQYIIDPATGVAQRNLGDTSNAFTGTVGFQWEPQDATMVYGRYSRGYKAFGFSAGAFLAAPEADPEFVNSYEVGFKTNIGRTMQLNGAIYYLDYRDLQAPVTVKVGPTNVGQFINLDKSKSEGVELDFVWHPIQPLRMTVDYSYNNTEILKAPKLVDVNDNINTGAVSVVGNRLPQAPKNKIAFNANYGFEIDGGLLTVGASYVWRDEAYSSVFTREYNKAPTWDQIDLRAHWAPAGNKYTIIAYVKNVADTDGYDAAVGASQRNLATSNTGALNLELTPPRTYGIELQYRFF
;
A
#
# COMPACT_ATOMS: atom_id res chain seq x y z
N MET A 1 -6.27 34.28 2.87
CA MET A 1 -7.07 33.08 3.11
C MET A 1 -8.31 33.26 4.02
N ARG A 2 -8.26 34.02 5.14
CA ARG A 2 -9.47 34.25 5.98
C ARG A 2 -10.62 35.06 5.33
N LYS A 3 -10.41 35.76 4.23
CA LYS A 3 -11.44 36.59 3.57
C LYS A 3 -12.30 35.87 2.55
N PHE A 4 -11.86 34.72 2.03
CA PHE A 4 -12.62 33.92 1.05
C PHE A 4 -13.62 32.97 1.69
N ALA A 5 -13.34 32.46 2.88
CA ALA A 5 -14.26 31.59 3.62
C ALA A 5 -15.54 32.33 4.05
N LEU A 6 -15.46 33.62 4.32
CA LEU A 6 -16.61 34.45 4.71
C LEU A 6 -17.51 34.82 3.52
N LEU A 7 -16.98 34.85 2.30
CA LEU A 7 -17.79 35.14 1.11
C LEU A 7 -18.56 33.88 0.61
N ALA A 8 -17.98 32.70 0.77
CA ALA A 8 -18.67 31.45 0.40
C ALA A 8 -19.85 31.16 1.34
N THR A 9 -19.72 31.49 2.63
CA THR A 9 -20.81 31.32 3.60
C THR A 9 -21.94 32.36 3.43
N SER A 10 -21.63 33.56 3.01
CA SER A 10 -22.66 34.60 2.80
C SER A 10 -23.47 34.41 1.52
N THR A 11 -22.91 33.83 0.46
CA THR A 11 -23.63 33.50 -0.78
C THR A 11 -24.51 32.26 -0.64
N LEU A 12 -24.12 31.30 0.19
CA LEU A 12 -24.95 30.13 0.46
C LEU A 12 -26.17 30.47 1.33
N VAL A 13 -26.02 31.39 2.28
CA VAL A 13 -27.12 31.85 3.12
C VAL A 13 -28.10 32.75 2.36
N ALA A 14 -27.64 33.53 1.37
CA ALA A 14 -28.51 34.34 0.54
C ALA A 14 -29.36 33.55 -0.47
N ALA A 15 -28.92 32.34 -0.89
CA ALA A 15 -29.68 31.47 -1.75
C ALA A 15 -30.81 30.71 -1.02
N ILE A 16 -30.78 30.62 0.32
CA ILE A 16 -31.77 29.89 1.13
C ILE A 16 -33.04 30.71 1.38
N THR A 17 -33.03 32.02 1.10
CA THR A 17 -34.20 32.88 1.41
C THR A 17 -35.15 33.14 0.24
N ALA A 18 -34.92 32.53 -0.94
CA ALA A 18 -35.78 32.73 -2.12
C ALA A 18 -36.47 31.43 -2.52
N GLY A 19 -37.70 31.19 -2.06
CA GLY A 19 -38.63 30.26 -2.64
C GLY A 19 -39.15 29.15 -1.73
N ALA A 20 -40.13 29.45 -0.92
CA ALA A 20 -41.02 28.43 -0.37
C ALA A 20 -41.96 27.94 -1.47
N ALA A 21 -41.56 26.90 -2.21
CA ALA A 21 -42.44 26.14 -3.08
C ALA A 21 -42.93 24.91 -2.30
N TYR A 22 -44.23 24.72 -2.29
CA TYR A 22 -44.91 23.60 -1.59
C TYR A 22 -44.49 22.27 -2.24
N ALA A 23 -43.76 21.46 -1.51
CA ALA A 23 -43.45 20.10 -1.90
C ALA A 23 -44.52 19.13 -1.43
N GLN A 24 -44.91 18.26 -2.32
CA GLN A 24 -45.86 17.15 -2.08
C GLN A 24 -45.26 16.17 -1.06
N SER A 25 -46.00 15.78 -0.05
CA SER A 25 -45.58 15.01 1.11
C SER A 25 -45.16 13.57 0.80
N GLY A 26 -43.92 13.39 0.42
CA GLY A 26 -43.17 12.15 0.64
C GLY A 26 -42.37 12.31 1.95
N GLY A 27 -42.57 11.46 2.96
CA GLY A 27 -41.98 11.65 4.27
C GLY A 27 -40.43 11.76 4.21
N THR A 28 -39.89 12.70 4.97
CA THR A 28 -38.46 12.80 5.27
C THR A 28 -38.02 11.61 6.15
N THR A 29 -37.87 10.43 5.55
CA THR A 29 -37.35 9.26 6.24
C THR A 29 -35.93 9.00 5.79
N ILE A 30 -35.03 8.81 6.76
CA ILE A 30 -33.69 8.31 6.49
C ILE A 30 -33.84 6.92 5.84
N GLU A 31 -33.17 6.73 4.71
CA GLU A 31 -33.16 5.47 3.97
C GLU A 31 -32.47 4.40 4.84
N GLU A 32 -33.18 3.30 5.12
CA GLU A 32 -32.63 2.19 5.87
C GLU A 32 -31.58 1.48 5.01
N LEU A 33 -30.38 1.32 5.54
CA LEU A 33 -29.27 0.70 4.85
C LEU A 33 -29.04 -0.72 5.38
N VAL A 34 -29.24 -1.72 4.51
CA VAL A 34 -28.96 -3.13 4.82
C VAL A 34 -27.48 -3.44 4.56
N VAL A 35 -26.85 -4.12 5.50
CA VAL A 35 -25.44 -4.56 5.44
C VAL A 35 -25.32 -6.06 5.68
N THR A 36 -24.17 -6.63 5.29
CA THR A 36 -23.85 -8.05 5.50
C THR A 36 -22.67 -8.26 6.47
N ALA A 37 -22.48 -7.31 7.36
CA ALA A 37 -21.32 -7.20 8.25
C ALA A 37 -21.11 -8.43 9.16
N GLU A 38 -22.16 -9.09 9.61
CA GLU A 38 -22.11 -10.32 10.41
C GLU A 38 -22.42 -11.57 9.57
N LYS A 39 -22.16 -11.53 8.26
CA LYS A 39 -22.47 -12.59 7.28
C LYS A 39 -23.96 -12.93 7.16
N ARG A 40 -24.81 -12.04 7.67
CA ARG A 40 -26.26 -12.01 7.55
C ARG A 40 -26.70 -10.65 7.07
N GLU A 41 -27.78 -10.57 6.34
CA GLU A 41 -28.40 -9.29 5.96
C GLU A 41 -29.13 -8.71 7.18
N GLN A 42 -28.74 -7.51 7.59
CA GLN A 42 -29.28 -6.80 8.75
C GLN A 42 -29.29 -5.29 8.46
N SER A 43 -30.19 -4.57 9.13
CA SER A 43 -30.13 -3.11 9.13
C SER A 43 -28.78 -2.64 9.71
N LEU A 44 -28.16 -1.61 9.13
CA LEU A 44 -26.94 -1.01 9.67
C LEU A 44 -27.12 -0.59 11.13
N GLN A 45 -28.35 -0.16 11.50
CA GLN A 45 -28.67 0.28 12.87
C GLN A 45 -28.69 -0.88 13.88
N ASP A 46 -28.93 -2.12 13.43
CA ASP A 46 -29.06 -3.29 14.29
C ASP A 46 -27.73 -4.03 14.49
N VAL A 47 -26.67 -3.62 13.78
CA VAL A 47 -25.34 -4.26 13.87
C VAL A 47 -24.51 -3.60 14.98
N PRO A 48 -24.11 -4.35 16.06
CA PRO A 48 -23.43 -3.78 17.23
C PRO A 48 -21.90 -3.59 17.00
N ILE A 49 -21.54 -2.92 15.92
CA ILE A 49 -20.14 -2.53 15.58
C ILE A 49 -20.12 -1.17 14.91
N ALA A 50 -18.97 -0.50 14.99
CA ALA A 50 -18.71 0.69 14.19
C ALA A 50 -18.56 0.29 12.71
N ILE A 51 -19.46 0.77 11.87
CA ILE A 51 -19.52 0.45 10.43
C ILE A 51 -19.91 1.67 9.62
N SER A 52 -19.24 1.86 8.49
CA SER A 52 -19.66 2.79 7.43
C SER A 52 -20.00 1.99 6.18
N ALA A 53 -21.07 2.32 5.51
CA ALA A 53 -21.47 1.65 4.28
C ALA A 53 -21.91 2.68 3.24
N PHE A 54 -21.53 2.44 1.99
CA PHE A 54 -21.75 3.35 0.86
C PHE A 54 -22.39 2.58 -0.28
N THR A 55 -23.67 2.83 -0.55
CA THR A 55 -24.35 2.32 -1.75
C THR A 55 -23.86 3.04 -3.02
N SER A 56 -24.09 2.44 -4.20
CA SER A 56 -23.79 3.09 -5.49
C SER A 56 -24.39 4.49 -5.58
N LYS A 57 -25.63 4.67 -5.15
CA LYS A 57 -26.34 5.96 -5.15
C LYS A 57 -25.66 6.99 -4.24
N GLN A 58 -25.26 6.57 -3.03
CA GLN A 58 -24.52 7.46 -2.11
C GLN A 58 -23.13 7.80 -2.67
N ARG A 59 -22.45 6.82 -3.27
CA ARG A 59 -21.15 7.05 -3.94
C ARG A 59 -21.27 8.06 -5.08
N ASP A 60 -22.29 7.93 -5.93
CA ASP A 60 -22.57 8.89 -6.99
C ASP A 60 -22.85 10.30 -6.43
N LEU A 61 -23.62 10.39 -5.34
CA LEU A 61 -24.01 11.67 -4.73
C LEU A 61 -22.80 12.45 -4.15
N VAL A 62 -21.86 11.76 -3.49
CA VAL A 62 -20.68 12.41 -2.87
C VAL A 62 -19.42 12.34 -3.72
N GLY A 63 -19.46 11.63 -4.87
CA GLY A 63 -18.33 11.52 -5.79
C GLY A 63 -17.27 10.49 -5.42
N ILE A 64 -17.65 9.42 -4.73
CA ILE A 64 -16.75 8.30 -4.40
C ILE A 64 -16.66 7.36 -5.59
N SER A 65 -15.55 7.37 -6.30
CA SER A 65 -15.29 6.53 -7.49
C SER A 65 -14.21 5.46 -7.26
N THR A 66 -13.39 5.60 -6.23
CA THR A 66 -12.29 4.70 -5.91
C THR A 66 -12.27 4.37 -4.42
N ILE A 67 -11.48 3.35 -4.02
CA ILE A 67 -11.23 3.05 -2.61
C ILE A 67 -10.49 4.20 -1.90
N GLN A 68 -9.69 4.97 -2.63
CA GLN A 68 -9.03 6.18 -2.13
C GLN A 68 -10.06 7.21 -1.66
N ASP A 69 -11.11 7.45 -2.44
CA ASP A 69 -12.15 8.40 -2.07
C ASP A 69 -12.88 8.00 -0.77
N LEU A 70 -13.03 6.68 -0.51
CA LEU A 70 -13.62 6.17 0.74
C LEU A 70 -12.85 6.63 1.99
N THR A 71 -11.52 6.86 1.85
CA THR A 71 -10.71 7.42 2.92
C THR A 71 -11.28 8.73 3.42
N ASN A 72 -11.79 9.58 2.55
CA ASN A 72 -12.26 10.90 2.92
C ASN A 72 -13.52 10.85 3.80
N PHE A 73 -14.41 9.87 3.58
CA PHE A 73 -15.73 9.78 4.17
C PHE A 73 -15.88 8.66 5.22
N THR A 74 -14.81 7.96 5.58
CA THR A 74 -14.85 6.90 6.60
C THR A 74 -14.01 7.30 7.81
N PRO A 75 -14.58 7.44 9.01
CA PRO A 75 -13.81 7.69 10.23
C PRO A 75 -12.72 6.63 10.46
N GLY A 76 -11.54 7.06 10.89
CA GLY A 76 -10.44 6.15 11.25
C GLY A 76 -9.83 5.32 10.11
N PHE A 77 -10.33 5.42 8.88
CA PHE A 77 -9.81 4.72 7.71
C PHE A 77 -8.86 5.60 6.89
N VAL A 78 -7.73 5.04 6.51
CA VAL A 78 -6.71 5.66 5.62
C VAL A 78 -6.28 4.62 4.60
N TYR A 79 -6.23 5.00 3.34
CA TYR A 79 -5.71 4.17 2.26
C TYR A 79 -4.67 4.95 1.47
N GLN A 80 -3.51 4.34 1.25
CA GLN A 80 -2.43 4.87 0.45
C GLN A 80 -2.35 4.10 -0.87
N SER A 81 -2.67 4.75 -1.96
CA SER A 81 -2.81 4.13 -3.27
C SER A 81 -1.50 3.62 -3.87
N ALA A 82 -0.41 4.36 -3.70
CA ALA A 82 0.88 4.01 -4.30
C ALA A 82 1.49 2.70 -3.78
N ASN A 83 1.14 2.30 -2.59
CA ASN A 83 1.67 1.09 -1.96
C ASN A 83 0.59 0.09 -1.56
N ASP A 84 -0.63 0.26 -2.04
CA ASP A 84 -1.76 -0.62 -1.73
C ASP A 84 -1.91 -0.86 -0.21
N ARG A 85 -1.91 0.23 0.58
CA ARG A 85 -1.87 0.18 2.04
C ARG A 85 -3.16 0.70 2.65
N ALA A 86 -3.92 -0.19 3.27
CA ALA A 86 -5.06 0.15 4.10
C ALA A 86 -4.67 0.16 5.57
N SER A 87 -5.09 1.21 6.28
CA SER A 87 -4.93 1.35 7.72
C SER A 87 -6.26 1.75 8.35
N MET A 88 -6.57 1.20 9.50
CA MET A 88 -7.78 1.50 10.25
C MET A 88 -7.45 1.69 11.71
N ARG A 89 -7.83 2.86 12.29
CA ARG A 89 -7.50 3.23 13.66
C ARG A 89 -5.99 3.17 13.95
N GLY A 90 -5.14 3.47 12.93
CA GLY A 90 -3.68 3.38 13.02
C GLY A 90 -3.11 1.97 12.91
N ILE A 91 -3.93 0.97 12.61
CA ILE A 91 -3.53 -0.41 12.38
C ILE A 91 -3.62 -0.71 10.90
N GLY A 92 -2.49 -1.03 10.28
CA GLY A 92 -2.45 -1.22 8.84
C GLY A 92 -1.24 -1.99 8.36
N ARG A 93 -1.19 -2.22 7.06
CA ARG A 93 -0.01 -2.70 6.38
C ARG A 93 0.89 -1.52 6.06
N LEU A 94 2.10 -1.53 6.57
CA LEU A 94 3.05 -0.42 6.43
C LEU A 94 3.99 -0.56 5.23
N THR A 95 3.87 -1.62 4.46
CA THR A 95 4.70 -1.90 3.28
C THR A 95 3.96 -2.79 2.28
N ASN A 96 4.45 -2.82 1.04
CA ASN A 96 3.89 -3.63 -0.04
C ASN A 96 4.55 -5.01 -0.21
N VAL A 97 5.19 -5.55 0.82
CA VAL A 97 5.81 -6.88 0.76
C VAL A 97 4.75 -7.94 1.05
N HIS A 98 4.46 -8.80 0.08
CA HIS A 98 3.41 -9.83 0.18
C HIS A 98 3.76 -11.02 1.07
N SER A 99 5.02 -11.20 1.43
CA SER A 99 5.43 -12.19 2.44
C SER A 99 4.93 -11.85 3.85
N VAL A 100 4.42 -10.63 4.04
CA VAL A 100 3.77 -10.15 5.26
C VAL A 100 2.35 -9.70 4.94
N ASP A 101 1.38 -10.25 5.63
CA ASP A 101 -0.04 -9.99 5.39
C ASP A 101 -0.45 -8.54 5.72
N GLY A 102 -1.58 -8.11 5.16
CA GLY A 102 -2.28 -6.89 5.56
C GLY A 102 -2.85 -7.00 6.97
N ALA A 103 -3.16 -5.87 7.59
CA ALA A 103 -3.84 -5.81 8.89
C ALA A 103 -5.31 -5.40 8.76
N VAL A 104 -5.73 -4.95 7.59
CA VAL A 104 -7.12 -4.73 7.19
C VAL A 104 -7.44 -5.76 6.11
N SER A 105 -8.42 -6.61 6.38
CA SER A 105 -8.84 -7.63 5.43
C SER A 105 -9.77 -7.04 4.37
N ILE A 106 -9.66 -7.54 3.14
CA ILE A 106 -10.50 -7.12 2.02
C ILE A 106 -11.23 -8.32 1.47
N TYR A 107 -12.53 -8.16 1.28
CA TYR A 107 -13.40 -9.18 0.70
C TYR A 107 -14.12 -8.60 -0.51
N ILE A 108 -14.20 -9.38 -1.56
CA ILE A 108 -15.03 -9.10 -2.74
C ILE A 108 -16.04 -10.23 -2.87
N ASP A 109 -17.32 -9.92 -2.66
CA ASP A 109 -18.42 -10.91 -2.66
C ASP A 109 -18.20 -12.10 -1.72
N GLY A 110 -17.51 -11.87 -0.61
CA GLY A 110 -17.16 -12.89 0.38
C GLY A 110 -15.89 -13.66 0.10
N LEU A 111 -15.22 -13.45 -1.03
CA LEU A 111 -13.90 -14.00 -1.32
C LEU A 111 -12.82 -13.08 -0.75
N PHE A 112 -11.95 -13.61 0.10
CA PHE A 112 -10.81 -12.89 0.64
C PHE A 112 -9.80 -12.54 -0.47
N THR A 113 -9.27 -11.35 -0.45
CA THR A 113 -8.18 -10.91 -1.34
C THR A 113 -7.04 -10.27 -0.54
N THR A 114 -5.82 -10.51 -0.95
CA THR A 114 -4.63 -9.87 -0.40
C THR A 114 -4.35 -8.49 -1.02
N SER A 115 -5.00 -8.18 -2.15
CA SER A 115 -4.82 -6.94 -2.90
C SER A 115 -6.01 -6.01 -2.79
N THR A 116 -5.78 -4.77 -2.33
CA THR A 116 -6.78 -3.69 -2.31
C THR A 116 -7.06 -3.14 -3.69
N VAL A 117 -6.14 -3.29 -4.64
CA VAL A 117 -6.29 -2.81 -6.02
C VAL A 117 -7.54 -3.42 -6.69
N LEU A 118 -7.86 -4.66 -6.35
CA LEU A 118 -9.02 -5.36 -6.91
C LEU A 118 -10.37 -4.87 -6.36
N ALA A 119 -10.37 -4.07 -5.28
CA ALA A 119 -11.57 -3.58 -4.60
C ALA A 119 -12.09 -2.23 -5.12
N GLY A 120 -11.45 -1.65 -6.12
CA GLY A 120 -11.68 -0.28 -6.58
C GLY A 120 -12.71 -0.10 -7.71
N GLY A 121 -13.62 -1.03 -7.93
CA GLY A 121 -14.62 -0.98 -9.00
C GLY A 121 -15.51 0.27 -8.99
N PRO A 122 -15.94 0.76 -10.17
CA PRO A 122 -16.82 1.93 -10.27
C PRO A 122 -18.21 1.67 -9.67
N PRO A 123 -18.99 2.74 -9.39
CA PRO A 123 -20.32 2.59 -8.80
C PRO A 123 -21.29 1.68 -9.57
N LEU A 124 -21.18 1.62 -10.91
CA LEU A 124 -22.06 0.78 -11.72
C LEU A 124 -21.87 -0.72 -11.51
N GLU A 125 -20.65 -1.14 -11.12
CA GLU A 125 -20.32 -2.54 -10.87
C GLU A 125 -20.49 -2.97 -9.42
N THR A 126 -20.49 -1.99 -8.51
CA THR A 126 -20.51 -2.21 -7.07
C THR A 126 -21.88 -1.84 -6.51
N ASP A 127 -22.56 -2.77 -5.85
CA ASP A 127 -23.80 -2.47 -5.13
C ASP A 127 -23.52 -1.59 -3.92
N ARG A 128 -22.61 -2.03 -3.06
CA ARG A 128 -22.18 -1.27 -1.89
C ARG A 128 -20.79 -1.67 -1.41
N VAL A 129 -20.18 -0.78 -0.63
CA VAL A 129 -18.94 -1.05 0.11
C VAL A 129 -19.24 -0.88 1.60
N GLU A 130 -18.90 -1.88 2.38
CA GLU A 130 -19.05 -1.92 3.84
C GLU A 130 -17.66 -1.87 4.48
N ILE A 131 -17.42 -0.94 5.41
CA ILE A 131 -16.15 -0.78 6.12
C ILE A 131 -16.40 -1.00 7.61
N LEU A 132 -16.00 -2.17 8.09
CA LEU A 132 -16.13 -2.61 9.48
C LEU A 132 -14.88 -2.19 10.24
N ARG A 133 -15.05 -1.35 11.24
CA ARG A 133 -13.94 -0.78 12.01
C ARG A 133 -13.67 -1.63 13.27
N GLY A 134 -12.38 -1.80 13.58
CA GLY A 134 -11.95 -2.66 14.67
C GLY A 134 -11.88 -4.15 14.32
N PRO A 135 -11.34 -5.00 15.21
CA PRO A 135 -11.06 -6.40 14.90
C PRO A 135 -12.29 -7.22 14.54
N GLN A 136 -12.21 -7.93 13.42
CA GLN A 136 -13.25 -8.82 12.90
C GLN A 136 -12.78 -10.29 12.87
N GLY A 137 -11.95 -10.68 13.85
CA GLY A 137 -11.27 -11.99 13.87
C GLY A 137 -12.19 -13.21 13.92
N THR A 138 -13.43 -13.11 14.41
CA THR A 138 -14.37 -14.23 14.49
C THR A 138 -14.88 -14.65 13.11
N LEU A 139 -15.58 -13.77 12.43
CA LEU A 139 -16.27 -14.09 11.18
C LEU A 139 -15.41 -13.90 9.93
N TYR A 140 -14.55 -12.89 9.94
CA TYR A 140 -13.65 -12.61 8.82
C TYR A 140 -12.25 -13.22 8.99
N GLY A 141 -11.87 -13.57 10.22
CA GLY A 141 -10.71 -14.38 10.51
C GLY A 141 -9.39 -13.63 10.55
N ARG A 142 -8.33 -14.29 10.04
CA ARG A 142 -6.98 -13.74 10.06
C ARG A 142 -6.90 -12.42 9.30
N ASN A 143 -5.94 -11.58 9.68
CA ASN A 143 -5.65 -10.34 8.97
C ASN A 143 -6.77 -9.27 9.03
N ALA A 144 -7.86 -9.53 9.76
CA ALA A 144 -8.91 -8.57 10.07
C ALA A 144 -8.68 -7.90 11.43
N ILE A 145 -7.43 -7.59 11.76
CA ILE A 145 -7.01 -7.10 13.07
C ILE A 145 -7.32 -5.60 13.25
N GLY A 146 -7.22 -4.80 12.18
CA GLY A 146 -7.63 -3.40 12.16
C GLY A 146 -9.09 -3.21 11.76
N GLY A 147 -9.59 -4.09 10.92
CA GLY A 147 -10.94 -4.05 10.38
C GLY A 147 -11.08 -4.81 9.07
N THR A 148 -12.21 -4.61 8.41
CA THR A 148 -12.54 -5.27 7.15
C THR A 148 -13.17 -4.29 6.16
N VAL A 149 -12.78 -4.36 4.89
CA VAL A 149 -13.47 -3.74 3.76
C VAL A 149 -14.16 -4.85 2.98
N ASN A 150 -15.48 -4.77 2.87
CA ASN A 150 -16.29 -5.74 2.16
C ASN A 150 -16.96 -5.06 0.96
N VAL A 151 -16.58 -5.48 -0.25
CA VAL A 151 -17.10 -4.96 -1.51
C VAL A 151 -18.12 -5.95 -2.06
N LEU A 152 -19.31 -5.48 -2.32
CA LEU A 152 -20.40 -6.29 -2.84
C LEU A 152 -20.74 -5.83 -4.26
N SER A 153 -20.70 -6.75 -5.21
CA SER A 153 -21.01 -6.48 -6.61
C SER A 153 -22.53 -6.34 -6.82
N ALA A 154 -22.89 -5.46 -7.76
CA ALA A 154 -24.26 -5.40 -8.25
C ALA A 154 -24.67 -6.75 -8.86
N ARG A 155 -25.75 -7.35 -8.39
CA ARG A 155 -26.22 -8.70 -8.77
C ARG A 155 -27.02 -8.71 -10.05
N PRO A 156 -27.17 -9.86 -10.74
CA PRO A 156 -28.16 -10.04 -11.80
C PRO A 156 -29.57 -9.73 -11.34
N THR A 157 -30.33 -9.05 -12.19
CA THR A 157 -31.72 -8.61 -11.95
C THR A 157 -32.72 -9.58 -12.57
N ASP A 158 -33.88 -9.72 -11.94
CA ASP A 158 -35.02 -10.51 -12.44
C ASP A 158 -35.87 -9.78 -13.50
N HIS A 159 -35.50 -8.56 -13.84
CA HIS A 159 -36.10 -7.74 -14.87
C HIS A 159 -35.05 -7.12 -15.79
N PRO A 160 -35.38 -6.76 -17.04
CA PRO A 160 -34.44 -6.12 -17.94
C PRO A 160 -33.89 -4.82 -17.35
N TYR A 161 -32.57 -4.70 -17.37
CA TYR A 161 -31.81 -3.53 -16.94
C TYR A 161 -30.65 -3.30 -17.90
N ALA A 162 -30.44 -2.05 -18.32
CA ALA A 162 -29.24 -1.66 -19.03
C ALA A 162 -28.91 -0.19 -18.73
N GLU A 163 -27.63 0.09 -18.47
CA GLU A 163 -27.13 1.43 -18.22
C GLU A 163 -25.75 1.62 -18.87
N VAL A 164 -25.52 2.82 -19.39
CA VAL A 164 -24.22 3.28 -19.88
C VAL A 164 -23.89 4.59 -19.19
N ARG A 165 -22.64 4.73 -18.78
CA ARG A 165 -22.11 5.95 -18.18
C ARG A 165 -20.88 6.42 -18.96
N GLY A 166 -20.76 7.72 -19.18
CA GLY A 166 -19.58 8.34 -19.80
C GLY A 166 -19.12 9.52 -18.97
N VAL A 167 -17.81 9.58 -18.68
CA VAL A 167 -17.16 10.66 -17.93
C VAL A 167 -16.08 11.29 -18.77
N VAL A 168 -15.97 12.61 -18.72
CA VAL A 168 -14.88 13.39 -19.31
C VAL A 168 -14.38 14.38 -18.28
N GLU A 169 -13.05 14.40 -18.02
CA GLU A 169 -12.42 15.36 -17.10
C GLU A 169 -11.23 16.07 -17.77
N ASN A 170 -10.73 17.09 -17.08
CA ASN A 170 -9.40 17.63 -17.40
C ASN A 170 -8.32 16.52 -17.31
N PHE A 171 -7.07 16.81 -17.67
CA PHE A 171 -5.98 15.84 -17.87
C PHE A 171 -6.29 14.76 -18.93
N GLY A 172 -7.25 15.02 -19.83
CA GLY A 172 -7.65 14.09 -20.86
C GLY A 172 -8.22 12.77 -20.32
N PHE A 173 -8.86 12.81 -19.14
CA PHE A 173 -9.49 11.64 -18.54
C PHE A 173 -10.83 11.33 -19.21
N THR A 174 -11.04 10.05 -19.50
CA THR A 174 -12.31 9.50 -19.97
C THR A 174 -12.61 8.19 -19.25
N ASP A 175 -13.87 7.97 -18.86
CA ASP A 175 -14.36 6.71 -18.31
C ASP A 175 -15.65 6.32 -18.99
N LEU A 176 -15.70 5.15 -19.59
CA LEU A 176 -16.88 4.58 -20.20
C LEU A 176 -17.24 3.31 -19.43
N GLN A 177 -18.46 3.27 -18.89
CA GLN A 177 -18.98 2.14 -18.13
C GLN A 177 -20.26 1.62 -18.78
N PHE A 178 -20.50 0.33 -18.70
CA PHE A 178 -21.75 -0.28 -19.15
C PHE A 178 -22.17 -1.43 -18.25
N ALA A 179 -23.47 -1.66 -18.15
CA ALA A 179 -24.04 -2.85 -17.55
C ALA A 179 -25.33 -3.23 -18.25
N ALA A 180 -25.55 -4.52 -18.43
CA ALA A 180 -26.78 -5.10 -18.91
C ALA A 180 -27.12 -6.34 -18.06
N SER A 181 -28.37 -6.48 -17.67
CA SER A 181 -28.83 -7.55 -16.80
C SER A 181 -30.27 -7.92 -17.09
N GLY A 182 -30.67 -9.13 -16.74
CA GLY A 182 -32.05 -9.58 -16.85
C GLY A 182 -32.17 -11.09 -16.87
N PRO A 183 -33.42 -11.61 -16.88
CA PRO A 183 -33.67 -13.05 -16.98
C PRO A 183 -33.31 -13.57 -18.37
N LEU A 184 -32.49 -14.61 -18.39
CA LEU A 184 -32.19 -15.35 -19.63
C LEU A 184 -33.25 -16.45 -19.89
N THR A 185 -33.68 -17.10 -18.82
CA THR A 185 -34.79 -18.05 -18.77
C THR A 185 -35.45 -17.94 -17.40
N GLU A 186 -36.57 -18.59 -17.21
CA GLU A 186 -37.20 -18.70 -15.89
C GLU A 186 -36.21 -19.34 -14.90
N GLY A 187 -35.91 -18.64 -13.81
CA GLY A 187 -35.00 -19.07 -12.75
C GLY A 187 -33.50 -18.86 -13.07
N LEU A 188 -33.15 -18.23 -14.21
CA LEU A 188 -31.75 -17.90 -14.53
C LEU A 188 -31.63 -16.44 -14.95
N ASP A 189 -31.03 -15.63 -14.08
CA ASP A 189 -30.71 -14.23 -14.34
C ASP A 189 -29.22 -14.10 -14.67
N VAL A 190 -28.89 -13.19 -15.60
CA VAL A 190 -27.52 -12.93 -16.02
C VAL A 190 -27.20 -11.44 -15.99
N ARG A 191 -25.92 -11.10 -15.80
CA ARG A 191 -25.42 -9.74 -15.87
C ARG A 191 -24.09 -9.74 -16.60
N VAL A 192 -23.90 -8.78 -17.46
CA VAL A 192 -22.60 -8.40 -18.03
C VAL A 192 -22.36 -6.93 -17.76
N SER A 193 -21.17 -6.60 -17.30
CA SER A 193 -20.77 -5.20 -17.04
C SER A 193 -19.29 -5.01 -17.25
N GLY A 194 -18.87 -3.77 -17.38
CA GLY A 194 -17.47 -3.43 -17.50
C GLY A 194 -17.23 -1.95 -17.66
N TYR A 195 -15.94 -1.59 -17.63
CA TYR A 195 -15.51 -0.22 -17.88
C TYR A 195 -14.21 -0.14 -18.66
N LYS A 196 -13.96 1.01 -19.24
CA LYS A 196 -12.69 1.43 -19.82
C LYS A 196 -12.38 2.85 -19.37
N ARG A 197 -11.24 3.04 -18.69
CA ARG A 197 -10.71 4.34 -18.26
C ARG A 197 -9.43 4.65 -18.99
N ASP A 198 -9.29 5.88 -19.44
CA ASP A 198 -8.07 6.40 -20.05
C ASP A 198 -7.78 7.79 -19.49
N GLN A 199 -6.52 8.06 -19.14
CA GLN A 199 -6.04 9.38 -18.75
C GLN A 199 -4.75 9.66 -19.50
N ARG A 200 -4.75 10.70 -20.34
CA ARG A 200 -3.66 10.99 -21.26
C ARG A 200 -2.55 11.81 -20.64
N GLU A 201 -2.88 12.68 -19.71
CA GLU A 201 -1.95 13.58 -19.03
C GLU A 201 -1.83 13.19 -17.57
N GLY A 202 -0.60 13.07 -17.06
CA GLY A 202 -0.36 12.84 -15.64
C GLY A 202 -0.43 14.14 -14.82
N TYR A 203 -0.56 14.00 -13.52
CA TYR A 203 -0.63 15.13 -12.59
C TYR A 203 0.69 15.87 -12.39
N TYR A 204 1.81 15.21 -12.72
CA TYR A 204 3.16 15.75 -12.58
C TYR A 204 3.73 16.06 -13.95
N THR A 205 4.21 17.28 -14.13
CA THR A 205 4.85 17.71 -15.36
C THR A 205 6.34 17.40 -15.30
N ASN A 206 6.83 16.58 -16.23
CA ASN A 206 8.24 16.37 -16.37
C ASN A 206 8.89 17.54 -17.14
N ILE A 207 9.82 18.26 -16.50
CA ILE A 207 10.55 19.36 -17.14
C ILE A 207 11.54 18.84 -18.19
N ASN A 208 11.93 17.57 -18.13
CA ASN A 208 12.59 16.87 -19.23
C ASN A 208 11.56 16.58 -20.33
N LYS A 209 11.52 17.43 -21.33
CA LYS A 209 10.54 17.36 -22.42
C LYS A 209 10.57 16.08 -23.27
N ASN A 210 11.60 15.25 -23.09
CA ASN A 210 11.68 13.94 -23.75
C ASN A 210 10.93 12.85 -22.98
N MET A 211 10.44 13.15 -21.77
CA MET A 211 9.70 12.26 -20.93
C MET A 211 8.22 12.66 -20.82
N PRO A 212 7.32 11.70 -20.66
CA PRO A 212 5.90 12.00 -20.46
C PRO A 212 5.67 12.66 -19.10
N SER A 213 4.51 13.29 -18.94
CA SER A 213 3.95 13.58 -17.62
C SER A 213 3.69 12.29 -16.87
N GLU A 214 3.81 12.31 -15.54
CA GLU A 214 3.62 11.15 -14.67
C GLU A 214 2.47 11.39 -13.67
N GLY A 215 2.10 10.34 -12.96
CA GLY A 215 1.09 10.40 -11.92
C GLY A 215 -0.33 10.18 -12.41
N SER A 216 -0.92 9.10 -11.92
CA SER A 216 -2.30 8.69 -12.22
C SER A 216 -2.68 8.60 -13.69
N LYS A 217 -1.72 8.60 -14.59
CA LYS A 217 -1.96 8.38 -16.01
C LYS A 217 -2.41 6.95 -16.20
N ARG A 218 -3.69 6.79 -16.54
CA ARG A 218 -4.40 5.51 -16.50
C ARG A 218 -4.66 4.96 -17.90
N ASP A 219 -4.65 3.64 -17.99
CA ASP A 219 -5.17 2.84 -19.10
C ASP A 219 -5.73 1.55 -18.48
N GLU A 220 -6.99 1.59 -18.05
CA GLU A 220 -7.62 0.56 -17.21
C GLU A 220 -8.87 0.01 -17.86
N TYR A 221 -9.11 -1.29 -17.73
CA TYR A 221 -10.36 -1.93 -18.14
C TYR A 221 -10.76 -3.06 -17.20
N GLU A 222 -12.04 -3.31 -17.12
CA GLU A 222 -12.61 -4.49 -16.49
C GLU A 222 -13.82 -4.98 -17.28
N VAL A 223 -14.03 -6.30 -17.27
CA VAL A 223 -15.24 -6.94 -17.77
C VAL A 223 -15.66 -8.02 -16.80
N GLN A 224 -16.94 -8.02 -16.43
CA GLN A 224 -17.55 -8.99 -15.53
C GLN A 224 -18.69 -9.75 -16.22
N PHE A 225 -18.80 -11.04 -15.89
CA PHE A 225 -19.92 -11.90 -16.27
C PHE A 225 -20.48 -12.53 -14.98
N GLN A 226 -21.78 -12.47 -14.81
CA GLN A 226 -22.45 -13.03 -13.65
C GLN A 226 -23.66 -13.86 -14.09
N ALA A 227 -23.95 -14.92 -13.33
CA ALA A 227 -25.15 -15.73 -13.47
C ALA A 227 -25.71 -16.03 -12.07
N LYS A 228 -27.02 -15.93 -11.93
CA LYS A 228 -27.76 -16.27 -10.72
C LYS A 228 -28.85 -17.26 -11.12
N ALA A 229 -28.79 -18.46 -10.58
CA ALA A 229 -29.75 -19.54 -10.88
C ALA A 229 -30.51 -19.94 -9.62
N LYS A 230 -31.83 -20.04 -9.73
CA LYS A 230 -32.70 -20.71 -8.75
C LYS A 230 -32.72 -22.20 -9.08
N LEU A 231 -32.35 -23.05 -8.14
CA LEU A 231 -32.28 -24.52 -8.29
C LEU A 231 -33.40 -25.18 -7.47
N GLY A 232 -34.59 -25.20 -8.05
CA GLY A 232 -35.83 -25.54 -7.33
C GLY A 232 -36.21 -24.41 -6.37
N ASP A 233 -36.98 -24.77 -5.33
CA ASP A 233 -37.55 -23.80 -4.38
C ASP A 233 -36.58 -23.45 -3.24
N ASN A 234 -35.55 -24.29 -3.02
CA ASN A 234 -34.74 -24.24 -1.80
C ASN A 234 -33.25 -23.92 -2.06
N ALA A 235 -32.85 -23.75 -3.30
CA ALA A 235 -31.44 -23.49 -3.55
C ALA A 235 -31.20 -22.34 -4.54
N GLU A 236 -30.15 -21.59 -4.29
CA GLU A 236 -29.69 -20.53 -5.14
C GLU A 236 -28.19 -20.68 -5.41
N LEU A 237 -27.78 -20.53 -6.67
CA LEU A 237 -26.40 -20.51 -7.10
C LEU A 237 -26.11 -19.19 -7.79
N TRP A 238 -25.10 -18.48 -7.31
CA TRP A 238 -24.56 -17.32 -8.01
C TRP A 238 -23.10 -17.52 -8.33
N MET A 239 -22.69 -17.11 -9.52
CA MET A 239 -21.31 -17.17 -10.01
C MET A 239 -20.93 -15.85 -10.65
N LYS A 240 -19.68 -15.47 -10.45
CA LYS A 240 -19.06 -14.30 -11.09
C LYS A 240 -17.69 -14.67 -11.64
N TYR A 241 -17.44 -14.23 -12.86
CA TYR A 241 -16.11 -14.18 -13.44
C TYR A 241 -15.79 -12.75 -13.82
N PHE A 242 -14.61 -12.26 -13.50
CA PHE A 242 -14.14 -11.00 -14.04
C PHE A 242 -12.68 -11.08 -14.49
N THR A 243 -12.33 -10.22 -15.43
CA THR A 243 -10.98 -9.95 -15.86
C THR A 243 -10.76 -8.45 -15.89
N LEU A 244 -9.62 -8.01 -15.41
CA LEU A 244 -9.21 -6.62 -15.42
C LEU A 244 -7.74 -6.48 -15.77
N GLY A 245 -7.37 -5.29 -16.17
CA GLY A 245 -5.99 -4.93 -16.41
C GLY A 245 -5.81 -3.43 -16.48
N TRP A 246 -4.61 -2.99 -16.16
CA TRP A 246 -4.23 -1.60 -16.32
C TRP A 246 -2.74 -1.45 -16.61
N ASN A 247 -2.42 -0.38 -17.30
CA ASN A 247 -1.07 0.04 -17.65
C ASN A 247 -0.94 1.54 -17.32
N ASN A 248 -0.38 1.84 -16.18
CA ASN A 248 -0.33 3.18 -15.65
C ASN A 248 1.10 3.74 -15.76
N ILE A 249 1.24 4.99 -16.18
CA ILE A 249 2.51 5.71 -16.17
C ILE A 249 2.61 6.51 -14.88
N GLY A 250 3.58 6.15 -14.04
CA GLY A 250 3.62 6.56 -12.65
C GLY A 250 2.46 5.92 -11.88
N GLY A 251 2.69 5.35 -10.72
CA GLY A 251 1.64 4.68 -9.95
C GLY A 251 0.41 5.56 -9.70
N PRO A 252 -0.72 5.00 -9.27
CA PRO A 252 -1.93 5.76 -8.97
C PRO A 252 -1.72 6.84 -7.89
N GLY A 253 -0.74 6.69 -7.01
CA GLY A 253 -0.17 7.77 -6.21
C GLY A 253 1.21 8.06 -6.76
N ALA A 254 1.38 9.14 -7.48
CA ALA A 254 2.63 9.43 -8.09
C ALA A 254 3.73 9.68 -7.08
N ARG A 255 4.83 9.02 -7.25
CA ARG A 255 6.07 9.45 -6.64
C ARG A 255 6.55 10.67 -7.40
N ALA A 256 6.32 11.85 -6.89
CA ALA A 256 7.16 12.96 -7.21
C ALA A 256 8.53 12.70 -6.55
N GLY A 257 9.29 11.80 -7.15
CA GLY A 257 10.68 11.67 -6.79
C GLY A 257 11.41 12.85 -7.36
N TYR A 258 11.68 13.85 -6.56
CA TYR A 258 12.67 14.84 -6.88
C TYR A 258 13.58 15.01 -5.68
N LEU A 259 14.79 15.36 -5.99
CA LEU A 259 15.80 15.63 -4.99
C LEU A 259 15.55 17.02 -4.41
N ALA A 260 14.72 17.07 -3.40
CA ALA A 260 14.63 18.24 -2.55
C ALA A 260 15.59 18.04 -1.39
N GLY A 261 16.47 18.96 -1.17
CA GLY A 261 17.20 19.02 0.07
C GLY A 261 16.24 19.30 1.20
N ILE A 262 16.18 18.43 2.19
CA ILE A 262 15.45 18.66 3.44
C ILE A 262 16.46 19.00 4.51
N GLN A 263 16.26 20.14 5.15
CA GLN A 263 17.00 20.48 6.35
C GLN A 263 16.49 19.70 7.55
N GLU A 264 17.28 19.58 8.59
CA GLU A 264 16.90 18.93 9.84
C GLU A 264 15.62 19.50 10.48
N THR A 265 15.33 20.75 10.17
CA THR A 265 14.11 21.45 10.56
C THR A 265 12.86 21.05 9.77
N GLY A 266 12.98 20.15 8.79
CA GLY A 266 11.88 19.81 7.87
C GLY A 266 11.66 20.81 6.74
N LEU A 267 12.45 21.87 6.67
CA LEU A 267 12.38 22.86 5.59
C LEU A 267 13.19 22.37 4.38
N LEU A 268 12.65 22.62 3.21
CA LEU A 268 13.35 22.36 1.95
C LEU A 268 14.54 23.33 1.80
N ASP A 269 15.71 22.81 1.45
CA ASP A 269 16.89 23.62 1.20
C ASP A 269 16.90 24.10 -0.26
N PRO A 270 16.69 25.38 -0.54
CA PRO A 270 16.69 25.92 -1.89
C PRO A 270 18.06 25.86 -2.56
N ASN A 271 19.15 25.65 -1.80
CA ASN A 271 20.50 25.55 -2.32
C ASN A 271 20.98 24.10 -2.49
N PHE A 272 20.06 23.16 -2.39
CA PHE A 272 20.39 21.75 -2.57
C PHE A 272 21.07 21.52 -3.92
N SER A 273 22.14 20.75 -3.90
CA SER A 273 22.90 20.34 -5.09
C SER A 273 23.05 18.84 -5.13
N ILE A 274 22.88 18.25 -6.30
CA ILE A 274 23.08 16.81 -6.54
C ILE A 274 24.48 16.34 -6.11
N VAL A 275 25.47 17.21 -6.22
CA VAL A 275 26.85 16.93 -5.84
C VAL A 275 26.98 16.58 -4.35
N ASN A 276 26.11 17.13 -3.54
CA ASN A 276 26.08 16.92 -2.09
C ASN A 276 25.00 15.93 -1.67
N ASN A 277 24.33 15.30 -2.62
CA ASN A 277 23.24 14.39 -2.30
C ASN A 277 23.75 12.95 -2.12
N PRO A 278 23.70 12.39 -0.91
CA PRO A 278 24.09 11.01 -0.64
C PRO A 278 23.19 9.96 -1.27
N ALA A 279 21.97 10.31 -1.74
CA ALA A 279 21.13 9.39 -2.47
C ALA A 279 21.78 8.87 -3.76
N PHE A 280 22.79 9.56 -4.27
CA PHE A 280 23.64 9.08 -5.37
C PHE A 280 24.85 8.28 -4.91
N GLY A 281 24.95 7.93 -3.64
CA GLY A 281 26.14 7.27 -3.10
C GLY A 281 27.41 8.13 -3.14
N TYR A 282 27.25 9.42 -3.37
CA TYR A 282 28.36 10.34 -3.61
C TYR A 282 28.30 11.53 -2.67
N SER A 283 29.15 11.50 -1.65
CA SER A 283 29.34 12.63 -0.74
C SER A 283 30.77 13.09 -0.77
N THR A 284 30.95 14.38 -0.92
CA THR A 284 32.29 15.00 -0.89
C THR A 284 33.04 14.78 0.40
N ASN A 285 32.30 14.55 1.49
CA ASN A 285 32.88 14.59 2.83
C ASN A 285 33.10 13.21 3.44
N ILE A 286 32.53 12.17 2.84
CA ILE A 286 32.75 10.78 3.27
C ILE A 286 33.56 9.96 2.29
N ASP A 287 34.08 10.62 1.24
CA ASP A 287 35.04 9.98 0.35
C ASP A 287 36.33 9.67 1.12
N PRO A 288 36.63 8.39 1.40
CA PRO A 288 37.82 8.02 2.15
C PRO A 288 39.11 8.40 1.42
N LEU A 289 39.01 8.72 0.12
CA LEU A 289 40.13 9.15 -0.69
C LEU A 289 40.34 10.69 -0.71
N LYS A 290 39.51 11.44 0.05
CA LYS A 290 39.54 12.92 0.07
C LYS A 290 39.56 13.56 -1.32
N ARG A 291 38.80 12.96 -2.25
CA ARG A 291 38.75 13.46 -3.63
C ARG A 291 38.03 14.80 -3.64
N PRO A 292 38.54 15.77 -4.40
CA PRO A 292 37.86 17.07 -4.55
C PRO A 292 36.60 16.86 -5.36
N VAL A 293 35.47 16.83 -4.72
CA VAL A 293 34.23 16.43 -5.34
C VAL A 293 33.37 17.61 -5.75
N ALA A 294 33.52 18.75 -5.11
CA ALA A 294 32.90 19.96 -5.62
C ALA A 294 33.45 20.27 -7.04
N GLY A 295 32.64 19.97 -8.04
CA GLY A 295 33.03 20.15 -9.45
C GLY A 295 33.68 18.95 -10.14
N SER A 296 33.94 17.85 -9.44
CA SER A 296 34.47 16.62 -10.07
C SER A 296 33.40 15.61 -10.51
N LEU A 297 32.16 15.76 -10.05
CA LEU A 297 31.02 15.12 -10.69
C LEU A 297 30.66 15.92 -11.93
N VAL A 298 31.21 15.53 -13.04
CA VAL A 298 30.86 16.14 -14.32
C VAL A 298 29.58 15.44 -14.79
N GLN A 299 28.55 16.26 -15.03
CA GLN A 299 27.40 15.76 -15.76
C GLN A 299 27.87 15.21 -17.09
N GLY A 300 27.79 13.88 -17.25
CA GLY A 300 27.98 13.25 -18.55
C GLY A 300 26.78 13.53 -19.46
N ASN A 301 27.00 13.40 -20.71
CA ASN A 301 26.04 13.31 -21.83
C ASN A 301 24.58 13.75 -21.58
N GLY A 302 24.35 15.03 -21.36
CA GLY A 302 23.05 15.66 -21.57
C GLY A 302 22.11 15.75 -20.38
N GLY A 303 22.49 15.26 -19.21
CA GLY A 303 21.75 15.56 -18.00
C GLY A 303 22.07 16.97 -17.51
N THR A 304 21.17 17.91 -17.65
CA THR A 304 21.28 19.18 -16.96
C THR A 304 20.60 19.07 -15.63
N PHE A 305 21.38 19.03 -14.56
CA PHE A 305 20.80 19.22 -13.24
C PHE A 305 20.29 20.65 -13.15
N ILE A 306 18.99 20.78 -13.17
CA ILE A 306 18.35 22.04 -12.90
C ILE A 306 18.29 22.11 -11.38
N GLY A 307 19.09 22.98 -10.77
CA GLY A 307 19.05 23.23 -9.34
C GLY A 307 17.60 23.51 -8.96
N ASN A 308 17.14 22.82 -8.04
CA ASN A 308 15.82 22.69 -7.40
C ASN A 308 14.76 23.80 -7.69
N PRO A 309 14.25 23.98 -8.91
CA PRO A 309 13.07 24.82 -9.13
C PRO A 309 11.80 24.12 -8.63
N ALA A 310 11.84 22.81 -8.40
CA ALA A 310 10.71 22.01 -7.94
C ALA A 310 10.44 22.08 -6.45
N VAL A 311 11.27 22.75 -5.64
CA VAL A 311 11.03 22.92 -4.21
C VAL A 311 9.78 23.73 -3.91
N SER A 312 9.42 24.65 -4.79
CA SER A 312 8.22 25.48 -4.65
C SER A 312 7.00 24.94 -5.36
N ASP A 313 7.18 24.00 -6.29
CA ASP A 313 6.11 23.35 -7.03
C ASP A 313 6.33 21.84 -7.05
N HIS A 314 5.58 21.15 -6.21
CA HIS A 314 5.66 19.69 -6.04
C HIS A 314 5.11 18.90 -7.23
N HIS A 315 4.46 19.56 -8.19
CA HIS A 315 3.96 18.95 -9.42
C HIS A 315 4.99 18.93 -10.55
N LEU A 316 6.18 19.50 -10.34
CA LEU A 316 7.29 19.42 -11.29
C LEU A 316 8.24 18.30 -10.94
N ILE A 317 8.53 17.45 -11.90
CA ILE A 317 9.51 16.37 -11.80
C ILE A 317 10.58 16.55 -12.89
N ASN A 318 11.73 15.93 -12.68
CA ASN A 318 12.83 15.96 -13.65
C ASN A 318 13.50 14.59 -13.71
N THR A 319 12.93 13.67 -14.45
CA THR A 319 13.39 12.29 -14.54
C THR A 319 13.81 11.92 -15.97
N ASN A 320 14.63 10.91 -16.11
CA ASN A 320 15.06 10.35 -17.40
C ASN A 320 14.53 8.93 -17.63
N TYR A 321 13.75 8.41 -16.72
CA TYR A 321 13.17 7.07 -16.78
C TYR A 321 11.65 7.13 -16.77
N LYS A 322 11.04 6.43 -17.72
CA LYS A 322 9.58 6.30 -17.78
C LYS A 322 9.12 5.24 -16.78
N GLN A 323 8.61 5.68 -15.66
CA GLN A 323 7.98 4.78 -14.70
C GLN A 323 6.71 4.18 -15.26
N HIS A 324 6.45 2.91 -14.98
CA HIS A 324 5.17 2.29 -15.29
C HIS A 324 4.82 1.19 -14.29
N VAL A 325 3.53 0.99 -14.16
CA VAL A 325 2.94 -0.03 -13.29
C VAL A 325 1.87 -0.74 -14.10
N ASN A 326 2.06 -2.03 -14.32
CA ASN A 326 1.13 -2.85 -15.09
C ASN A 326 0.50 -3.91 -14.20
N LEU A 327 -0.80 -4.08 -14.33
CA LEU A 327 -1.54 -5.23 -13.81
C LEU A 327 -2.18 -5.94 -15.01
N THR A 328 -1.83 -7.17 -15.23
CA THR A 328 -2.29 -7.94 -16.38
C THR A 328 -2.74 -9.34 -15.97
N ASP A 329 -3.45 -10.00 -16.86
CA ASP A 329 -3.91 -11.38 -16.68
C ASP A 329 -4.70 -11.60 -15.38
N VAL A 330 -5.37 -10.56 -14.87
CA VAL A 330 -6.26 -10.75 -13.72
C VAL A 330 -7.43 -11.61 -14.14
N LYS A 331 -7.61 -12.70 -13.44
CA LYS A 331 -8.74 -13.62 -13.60
C LYS A 331 -9.24 -13.97 -12.22
N SER A 332 -10.50 -13.69 -11.97
CA SER A 332 -11.13 -14.03 -10.72
C SER A 332 -12.46 -14.74 -10.99
N PHE A 333 -12.65 -15.84 -10.31
CA PHE A 333 -13.90 -16.59 -10.30
C PHE A 333 -14.39 -16.72 -8.86
N THR A 334 -15.65 -16.35 -8.63
CA THR A 334 -16.31 -16.47 -7.33
C THR A 334 -17.64 -17.21 -7.49
N THR A 335 -17.94 -18.07 -6.57
CA THR A 335 -19.23 -18.78 -6.50
C THR A 335 -19.80 -18.66 -5.11
N ASN A 336 -21.12 -18.53 -5.04
CA ASN A 336 -21.89 -18.49 -3.82
C ASN A 336 -23.11 -19.40 -4.01
N PHE A 337 -23.21 -20.43 -3.21
CA PHE A 337 -24.30 -21.40 -3.23
C PHE A 337 -24.99 -21.36 -1.86
N VAL A 338 -26.30 -21.24 -1.86
CA VAL A 338 -27.12 -21.28 -0.64
C VAL A 338 -28.16 -22.37 -0.81
N TYR A 339 -28.33 -23.18 0.23
CA TYR A 339 -29.42 -24.12 0.34
C TYR A 339 -30.24 -23.79 1.60
N HIS A 340 -31.54 -23.57 1.42
CA HIS A 340 -32.47 -23.20 2.48
C HIS A 340 -33.15 -24.45 3.03
N PHE A 341 -32.89 -24.74 4.30
CA PHE A 341 -33.66 -25.71 5.09
C PHE A 341 -34.70 -24.97 5.91
N ASP A 342 -35.63 -25.70 6.50
CA ASP A 342 -36.72 -25.08 7.27
C ASP A 342 -36.25 -24.18 8.41
N ASN A 343 -35.12 -24.50 9.05
CA ASN A 343 -34.65 -23.82 10.26
C ASN A 343 -33.23 -23.25 10.15
N PHE A 344 -32.55 -23.50 9.07
CA PHE A 344 -31.17 -23.02 8.84
C PHE A 344 -30.85 -23.02 7.37
N ASP A 345 -29.89 -22.17 7.01
CA ASP A 345 -29.27 -22.13 5.70
C ASP A 345 -27.89 -22.78 5.74
N VAL A 346 -27.51 -23.46 4.65
CA VAL A 346 -26.15 -23.86 4.36
C VAL A 346 -25.66 -23.03 3.19
N LYS A 347 -24.61 -22.22 3.46
CA LYS A 347 -24.00 -21.34 2.47
C LYS A 347 -22.56 -21.77 2.19
N TYR A 348 -22.24 -21.92 0.94
CA TYR A 348 -20.86 -22.09 0.46
C TYR A 348 -20.43 -20.87 -0.32
N VAL A 349 -19.23 -20.36 0.00
CA VAL A 349 -18.53 -19.31 -0.77
C VAL A 349 -17.16 -19.81 -1.13
N GLY A 350 -16.81 -19.76 -2.40
CA GLY A 350 -15.49 -20.18 -2.86
C GLY A 350 -15.08 -19.47 -4.14
N GLY A 351 -13.81 -19.50 -4.41
CA GLY A 351 -13.28 -18.89 -5.63
C GLY A 351 -11.77 -18.94 -5.73
N LEU A 352 -11.30 -18.48 -6.86
CA LEU A 352 -9.87 -18.38 -7.17
C LEU A 352 -9.57 -17.06 -7.86
N THR A 353 -8.37 -16.53 -7.64
CA THR A 353 -7.87 -15.33 -8.30
C THR A 353 -6.39 -15.47 -8.61
N ASN A 354 -5.98 -14.93 -9.73
CA ASN A 354 -4.56 -14.75 -10.08
C ASN A 354 -4.37 -13.43 -10.84
N TYR A 355 -3.14 -12.91 -10.83
CA TYR A 355 -2.74 -11.76 -11.64
C TYR A 355 -1.24 -11.74 -11.90
N LYS A 356 -0.82 -10.83 -12.77
CA LYS A 356 0.58 -10.43 -12.96
C LYS A 356 0.70 -8.93 -12.70
N TYR A 357 1.65 -8.57 -11.86
CA TYR A 357 1.96 -7.19 -11.54
C TYR A 357 3.41 -6.90 -11.91
N ASP A 358 3.66 -5.84 -12.66
CA ASP A 358 4.98 -5.38 -13.10
C ASP A 358 5.12 -3.89 -12.79
N LEU A 359 6.05 -3.55 -11.90
CA LEU A 359 6.35 -2.20 -11.51
C LEU A 359 7.79 -1.88 -11.86
N ARG A 360 8.00 -0.87 -12.70
CA ARG A 360 9.32 -0.34 -13.03
C ARG A 360 9.40 1.13 -12.67
N GLY A 361 10.40 1.47 -11.92
CA GLY A 361 10.53 2.81 -11.38
C GLY A 361 11.95 3.32 -11.41
N ASP A 362 12.04 4.63 -11.38
CA ASP A 362 13.25 5.37 -11.15
C ASP A 362 13.50 5.48 -9.64
N THR A 363 14.70 5.16 -9.18
CA THR A 363 15.07 5.28 -7.77
C THR A 363 15.87 6.51 -7.47
N ASP A 364 16.51 7.12 -8.46
CA ASP A 364 17.30 8.33 -8.24
C ASP A 364 16.50 9.63 -8.44
N GLY A 365 15.37 9.57 -9.15
CA GLY A 365 14.47 10.71 -9.32
C GLY A 365 15.06 11.87 -10.13
N THR A 366 16.06 11.61 -11.00
CA THR A 366 16.79 12.65 -11.73
C THR A 366 16.88 12.39 -13.22
N ASN A 367 17.31 13.43 -13.95
CA ASN A 367 17.62 13.32 -15.37
C ASN A 367 19.11 13.09 -15.67
N VAL A 368 19.91 12.80 -14.67
CA VAL A 368 21.35 12.57 -14.84
C VAL A 368 21.59 11.19 -15.44
N LEU A 369 22.18 11.15 -16.63
CA LEU A 369 22.48 9.90 -17.34
C LEU A 369 23.80 9.27 -16.92
N SER A 370 24.77 10.10 -16.56
CA SER A 370 26.09 9.64 -16.15
C SER A 370 26.85 10.68 -15.32
N TYR A 371 27.81 10.23 -14.57
CA TYR A 371 28.77 11.07 -13.87
C TYR A 371 30.17 10.44 -13.92
N GLN A 372 31.21 11.24 -13.61
CA GLN A 372 32.55 10.74 -13.58
C GLN A 372 33.03 10.50 -12.16
N ILE A 373 33.59 9.32 -11.94
CA ILE A 373 34.26 8.96 -10.69
C ILE A 373 35.75 9.14 -10.88
N PRO A 374 36.43 10.05 -10.15
CA PRO A 374 37.86 10.13 -10.13
C PRO A 374 38.44 8.89 -9.46
N LEU A 375 39.31 8.15 -10.14
CA LEU A 375 39.88 6.90 -9.62
C LEU A 375 40.99 7.13 -8.59
N ALA A 376 41.74 8.20 -8.74
CA ALA A 376 42.78 8.56 -7.78
C ALA A 376 43.21 10.02 -7.92
N THR A 377 43.71 10.62 -6.85
CA THR A 377 44.33 11.93 -6.84
C THR A 377 45.70 11.85 -6.19
N GLY A 378 46.68 12.53 -6.75
CA GLY A 378 48.03 12.65 -6.17
C GLY A 378 48.98 11.50 -6.45
N SER A 379 50.01 11.37 -5.62
CA SER A 379 51.16 10.44 -5.79
C SER A 379 50.84 8.93 -5.77
N ILE A 380 49.58 8.55 -5.63
CA ILE A 380 49.16 7.13 -5.64
C ILE A 380 49.15 6.58 -7.08
N CYS A 381 48.91 7.44 -8.08
CA CYS A 381 49.05 7.07 -9.49
C CYS A 381 50.51 6.77 -9.80
N GLY A 382 50.81 5.54 -9.98
CA GLY A 382 52.19 5.08 -10.23
C GLY A 382 52.86 4.29 -9.10
N THR A 383 52.48 4.50 -7.84
CA THR A 383 53.12 3.84 -6.68
C THR A 383 52.61 2.42 -6.44
N VAL A 384 51.35 2.13 -6.84
CA VAL A 384 50.72 0.79 -6.69
C VAL A 384 51.33 -0.20 -7.69
N HIS A 385 51.97 0.28 -8.71
CA HIS A 385 52.62 -0.49 -9.73
C HIS A 385 53.72 -1.46 -9.20
N THR A 386 54.35 -1.10 -8.11
CA THR A 386 55.44 -1.90 -7.55
C THR A 386 55.00 -2.96 -6.57
N LEU A 387 53.76 -2.90 -6.09
CA LEU A 387 53.22 -3.83 -5.09
C LEU A 387 52.58 -5.09 -5.69
N PHE A 388 52.10 -5.03 -6.93
CA PHE A 388 51.29 -6.11 -7.50
C PHE A 388 51.75 -6.67 -8.84
N SER A 389 52.78 -6.12 -9.49
CA SER A 389 53.26 -6.65 -10.75
C SER A 389 54.76 -6.61 -10.92
N ALA A 390 55.32 -7.74 -11.25
CA ALA A 390 56.69 -7.85 -11.77
C ALA A 390 56.80 -7.38 -13.24
N GLY A 391 55.73 -6.85 -13.82
CA GLY A 391 55.61 -6.62 -15.25
C GLY A 391 55.01 -5.27 -15.70
N GLY A 392 55.06 -4.23 -14.90
CA GLY A 392 54.95 -2.85 -15.42
C GLY A 392 53.65 -2.39 -16.07
N SER A 393 52.45 -2.57 -15.45
CA SER A 393 51.26 -1.88 -15.92
C SER A 393 51.00 -0.59 -15.12
N THR A 394 50.73 0.49 -15.84
CA THR A 394 50.40 1.79 -15.25
C THR A 394 48.98 1.76 -14.70
N VAL A 395 48.82 2.29 -13.49
CA VAL A 395 47.47 2.49 -12.90
C VAL A 395 46.77 3.58 -13.70
N ASP A 396 45.61 3.22 -14.22
CA ASP A 396 44.72 4.17 -14.90
C ASP A 396 44.06 5.06 -13.86
N CYS A 397 44.48 6.31 -13.80
CA CYS A 397 43.96 7.33 -12.91
C CYS A 397 42.94 8.25 -13.60
N ALA A 398 42.59 7.96 -14.83
CA ALA A 398 41.58 8.72 -15.55
C ALA A 398 40.20 8.56 -14.88
N PRO A 399 39.46 9.64 -14.79
CA PRO A 399 38.07 9.52 -14.32
C PRO A 399 37.28 8.53 -15.18
N LYS A 400 36.48 7.66 -14.52
CA LYS A 400 35.57 6.74 -15.22
C LYS A 400 34.17 7.29 -15.26
N THR A 401 33.57 7.28 -16.43
CA THR A 401 32.16 7.61 -16.60
C THR A 401 31.32 6.41 -16.21
N VAL A 402 30.37 6.61 -15.31
CA VAL A 402 29.41 5.61 -14.88
C VAL A 402 28.00 6.08 -15.18
N ASN A 403 27.14 5.15 -15.47
CA ASN A 403 25.71 5.43 -15.66
C ASN A 403 25.09 5.81 -14.30
N ALA A 404 24.40 6.94 -14.26
CA ALA A 404 23.73 7.43 -13.06
C ALA A 404 22.29 6.88 -12.92
N ASN A 405 21.77 6.28 -13.96
CA ASN A 405 20.39 5.83 -14.00
C ASN A 405 20.19 4.59 -13.11
N ASN A 406 19.65 4.82 -11.94
CA ASN A 406 19.35 3.78 -10.97
C ASN A 406 17.84 3.46 -10.99
N THR A 407 17.50 2.27 -11.45
CA THR A 407 16.10 1.84 -11.63
C THR A 407 15.82 0.60 -10.82
N TYR A 408 14.55 0.38 -10.51
CA TYR A 408 14.10 -0.87 -9.93
C TYR A 408 13.00 -1.50 -10.78
N HIS A 409 12.97 -2.83 -10.75
CA HIS A 409 11.93 -3.64 -11.34
C HIS A 409 11.37 -4.59 -10.29
N TYR A 410 10.08 -4.50 -10.05
CA TYR A 410 9.36 -5.40 -9.15
C TYR A 410 8.30 -6.14 -9.95
N PHE A 411 8.27 -7.45 -9.79
CA PHE A 411 7.36 -8.32 -10.50
C PHE A 411 6.78 -9.35 -9.54
N GLU A 412 5.47 -9.59 -9.61
CA GLU A 412 4.81 -10.63 -8.81
C GLU A 412 3.75 -11.40 -9.60
N TYR A 413 3.56 -12.65 -9.22
CA TYR A 413 2.63 -13.57 -9.86
C TYR A 413 1.91 -14.41 -8.80
N PRO A 414 1.00 -13.82 -8.02
CA PRO A 414 0.23 -14.53 -7.03
C PRO A 414 -0.93 -15.28 -7.65
N GLN A 415 -1.25 -16.41 -7.01
CA GLN A 415 -2.48 -17.17 -7.24
C GLN A 415 -3.02 -17.61 -5.89
N TRP A 416 -4.31 -17.41 -5.64
CA TRP A 416 -4.94 -17.90 -4.43
C TRP A 416 -6.35 -18.41 -4.67
N TYR A 417 -6.80 -19.26 -3.76
CA TYR A 417 -8.18 -19.73 -3.70
C TYR A 417 -8.63 -19.89 -2.25
N SER A 418 -9.93 -19.79 -2.02
CA SER A 418 -10.51 -20.04 -0.72
C SER A 418 -11.84 -20.77 -0.83
N HIS A 419 -12.20 -21.48 0.23
CA HIS A 419 -13.45 -22.18 0.41
C HIS A 419 -13.96 -21.89 1.81
N GLU A 420 -15.21 -21.46 1.91
CA GLU A 420 -15.92 -21.28 3.17
C GLU A 420 -17.27 -21.96 3.11
N ILE A 421 -17.62 -22.69 4.15
CA ILE A 421 -18.94 -23.24 4.34
C ILE A 421 -19.50 -22.76 5.67
N ASN A 422 -20.74 -22.26 5.67
CA ASN A 422 -21.42 -21.75 6.85
C ASN A 422 -22.78 -22.42 7.01
N ILE A 423 -23.16 -22.65 8.26
CA ILE A 423 -24.50 -23.04 8.66
C ILE A 423 -25.04 -21.93 9.56
N SER A 424 -26.13 -21.29 9.17
CA SER A 424 -26.72 -20.19 9.92
C SER A 424 -28.21 -20.43 10.20
N SER A 425 -28.66 -20.16 11.42
CA SER A 425 -30.09 -20.24 11.78
C SER A 425 -30.93 -19.23 11.00
N THR A 426 -32.13 -19.61 10.64
CA THR A 426 -33.13 -18.78 9.94
C THR A 426 -34.43 -18.58 10.71
N THR A 427 -34.55 -19.20 11.87
CA THR A 427 -35.77 -19.09 12.73
C THR A 427 -35.69 -17.84 13.59
N ASP A 428 -36.85 -17.27 13.94
CA ASP A 428 -36.99 -16.15 14.89
C ASP A 428 -36.87 -16.61 16.36
N SER A 429 -35.96 -17.56 16.60
CA SER A 429 -35.75 -18.05 17.98
C SER A 429 -34.86 -17.10 18.77
N ALA A 430 -34.98 -17.12 20.09
CA ALA A 430 -34.13 -16.31 20.97
C ALA A 430 -32.64 -16.64 20.86
N LEU A 431 -32.27 -17.76 20.26
CA LEU A 431 -30.90 -18.16 20.00
C LEU A 431 -30.66 -18.25 18.49
N GLN A 432 -29.78 -17.37 18.00
CA GLN A 432 -29.30 -17.37 16.63
C GLN A 432 -27.87 -17.86 16.60
N TYR A 433 -27.48 -18.56 15.55
CA TYR A 433 -26.12 -19.06 15.42
C TYR A 433 -25.61 -19.01 13.99
N ILE A 434 -24.29 -18.91 13.84
CA ILE A 434 -23.53 -19.20 12.64
C ILE A 434 -22.33 -20.06 13.01
N ILE A 435 -22.11 -21.14 12.28
CA ILE A 435 -20.94 -22.03 12.44
C ILE A 435 -20.35 -22.23 11.07
N GLY A 436 -19.02 -22.17 10.95
CA GLY A 436 -18.37 -22.32 9.66
C GLY A 436 -16.98 -22.89 9.71
N ALA A 437 -16.54 -23.35 8.54
CA ALA A 437 -15.20 -23.81 8.26
C ALA A 437 -14.62 -23.03 7.08
N TYR A 438 -13.33 -22.73 7.12
CA TYR A 438 -12.63 -21.96 6.13
C TYR A 438 -11.31 -22.61 5.76
N TYR A 439 -11.00 -22.59 4.46
CA TYR A 439 -9.71 -22.98 3.90
C TYR A 439 -9.22 -21.93 2.91
N TYR A 440 -7.93 -21.63 2.97
CA TYR A 440 -7.26 -20.69 2.06
C TYR A 440 -5.90 -21.24 1.66
N ASN A 441 -5.52 -21.04 0.39
CA ASN A 441 -4.19 -21.31 -0.11
C ASN A 441 -3.78 -20.19 -1.07
N GLU A 442 -2.59 -19.65 -0.86
CA GLU A 442 -1.98 -18.64 -1.71
C GLU A 442 -0.58 -19.10 -2.09
N GLN A 443 -0.25 -18.95 -3.34
CA GLN A 443 1.04 -19.29 -3.89
C GLN A 443 1.62 -18.10 -4.66
N TYR A 444 2.79 -17.70 -4.29
CA TYR A 444 3.65 -16.87 -5.11
C TYR A 444 4.52 -17.83 -5.92
N THR A 445 4.03 -18.22 -7.10
CA THR A 445 4.72 -19.14 -8.00
C THR A 445 5.53 -18.35 -8.99
N GLY A 446 6.70 -17.85 -8.56
CA GLY A 446 7.70 -17.42 -9.51
C GLY A 446 8.77 -18.49 -9.68
N THR A 447 9.13 -18.86 -10.88
CA THR A 447 10.47 -19.36 -11.13
C THR A 447 11.46 -18.26 -10.79
N ALA A 448 12.73 -18.58 -10.59
CA ALA A 448 13.79 -17.61 -10.31
C ALA A 448 13.83 -16.39 -11.25
N SER A 449 13.09 -16.42 -12.34
CA SER A 449 12.97 -15.38 -13.37
C SER A 449 11.65 -14.60 -13.36
N THR A 450 10.68 -14.91 -12.48
CA THR A 450 9.31 -14.39 -12.61
C THR A 450 8.72 -13.71 -11.37
N ALA A 451 9.41 -13.75 -10.22
CA ALA A 451 8.98 -13.08 -8.99
C ALA A 451 10.13 -12.29 -8.40
N ASP A 452 10.68 -11.38 -9.18
CA ASP A 452 11.94 -10.76 -8.84
C ASP A 452 11.76 -9.30 -8.46
N PHE A 453 12.21 -8.98 -7.26
CA PHE A 453 12.60 -7.63 -6.93
C PHE A 453 14.09 -7.50 -7.28
N PHE A 454 14.43 -6.71 -8.28
CA PHE A 454 15.82 -6.39 -8.55
C PHE A 454 16.01 -4.90 -8.82
N VAL A 455 17.10 -4.39 -8.33
CA VAL A 455 17.53 -3.05 -8.65
C VAL A 455 18.44 -3.16 -9.85
N GLN A 456 17.97 -2.68 -10.99
CA GLN A 456 18.79 -2.53 -12.16
C GLN A 456 19.70 -1.35 -11.93
N GLY A 457 20.97 -1.63 -11.70
CA GLY A 457 21.91 -0.58 -11.36
C GLY A 457 22.81 -0.20 -12.48
N GLN A 458 23.73 0.59 -12.11
CA GLN A 458 24.75 1.20 -12.94
C GLN A 458 25.92 0.26 -13.19
N THR A 459 25.82 -1.00 -12.80
CA THR A 459 26.97 -1.85 -12.89
C THR A 459 27.35 -2.07 -14.36
N PRO A 460 28.56 -1.75 -14.76
CA PRO A 460 29.07 -2.15 -16.06
C PRO A 460 29.38 -3.65 -16.10
N LEU A 461 29.17 -4.38 -15.02
CA LEU A 461 29.64 -5.72 -14.82
C LEU A 461 28.57 -6.74 -15.19
N ASN A 462 28.41 -6.98 -16.46
CA ASN A 462 27.63 -8.10 -16.98
C ASN A 462 28.48 -9.38 -17.20
N THR A 463 29.77 -9.33 -16.90
CA THR A 463 30.71 -10.43 -17.04
C THR A 463 31.06 -11.03 -15.69
N PRO A 464 31.51 -12.30 -15.62
CA PRO A 464 32.01 -12.88 -14.39
C PRO A 464 33.19 -12.10 -13.86
N VAL A 465 33.18 -11.85 -12.57
CA VAL A 465 34.27 -11.20 -11.87
C VAL A 465 34.70 -12.11 -10.75
N LEU A 466 36.03 -12.33 -10.62
CA LEU A 466 36.59 -13.20 -9.59
C LEU A 466 35.98 -14.63 -9.57
N GLY A 467 35.65 -15.20 -10.71
CA GLY A 467 35.04 -16.52 -10.84
C GLY A 467 33.54 -16.61 -10.52
N ALA A 468 32.91 -15.49 -10.26
CA ALA A 468 31.46 -15.45 -10.11
C ALA A 468 30.75 -15.74 -11.45
N ALA A 469 29.54 -16.25 -11.40
CA ALA A 469 28.70 -16.44 -12.57
C ALA A 469 28.40 -15.09 -13.27
N ALA A 470 28.20 -15.15 -14.58
CA ALA A 470 27.86 -13.95 -15.37
C ALA A 470 26.59 -13.28 -14.83
N ASN A 471 26.57 -11.94 -14.89
CA ASN A 471 25.40 -11.12 -14.62
C ASN A 471 24.97 -10.37 -15.89
N PRO A 472 24.31 -11.04 -16.84
CA PRO A 472 24.01 -10.48 -18.16
C PRO A 472 23.04 -9.32 -18.11
N GLU A 473 22.25 -9.21 -17.07
CA GLU A 473 21.25 -8.15 -16.91
C GLU A 473 21.84 -6.87 -16.30
N GLY A 474 23.10 -6.91 -15.85
CA GLY A 474 23.74 -5.76 -15.22
C GLY A 474 23.08 -5.32 -13.93
N THR A 475 22.45 -6.23 -13.21
CA THR A 475 21.75 -5.93 -11.96
C THR A 475 22.71 -5.92 -10.77
N TRP A 476 22.45 -5.06 -9.81
CA TRP A 476 23.27 -4.97 -8.60
C TRP A 476 22.86 -5.96 -7.54
N SER A 477 21.56 -6.07 -7.37
CA SER A 477 20.94 -6.85 -6.34
C SER A 477 19.65 -7.45 -6.90
N THR A 478 19.55 -8.74 -6.79
CA THR A 478 18.34 -9.51 -7.14
C THR A 478 17.88 -10.23 -5.90
N GLY A 479 16.60 -10.09 -5.56
CA GLY A 479 16.01 -10.83 -4.45
C GLY A 479 14.60 -11.22 -4.81
N HIS A 480 14.28 -12.51 -4.67
CA HIS A 480 12.94 -13.01 -4.90
C HIS A 480 12.62 -14.15 -3.96
N TYR A 481 11.37 -14.53 -3.92
CA TYR A 481 10.90 -15.65 -3.12
C TYR A 481 9.72 -16.33 -3.80
N ALA A 482 9.61 -17.62 -3.56
CA ALA A 482 8.45 -18.41 -3.89
C ALA A 482 7.88 -18.93 -2.56
N LEU A 483 6.74 -18.42 -2.14
CA LEU A 483 6.10 -18.75 -0.88
C LEU A 483 4.70 -19.31 -1.11
N THR A 484 4.34 -20.28 -0.27
CA THR A 484 2.99 -20.80 -0.13
C THR A 484 2.46 -20.44 1.25
N THR A 485 1.24 -19.94 1.30
CA THR A 485 0.49 -19.70 2.55
C THR A 485 -0.74 -20.59 2.56
N GLU A 486 -0.85 -21.45 3.58
CA GLU A 486 -2.08 -22.20 3.87
C GLU A 486 -2.72 -21.67 5.16
N SER A 487 -4.06 -21.60 5.19
CA SER A 487 -4.82 -21.26 6.38
C SER A 487 -6.06 -22.13 6.51
N LYS A 488 -6.29 -22.68 7.70
CA LYS A 488 -7.46 -23.48 8.04
C LYS A 488 -8.11 -22.91 9.29
N ALA A 489 -9.44 -22.83 9.29
CA ALA A 489 -10.11 -22.35 10.48
C ALA A 489 -11.48 -22.98 10.69
N LEU A 490 -11.85 -23.07 11.95
CA LEU A 490 -13.21 -23.35 12.41
C LEU A 490 -13.68 -22.17 13.25
N PHE A 491 -14.93 -21.74 13.05
CA PHE A 491 -15.50 -20.62 13.78
C PHE A 491 -16.97 -20.79 14.07
N GLY A 492 -17.46 -20.05 15.05
CA GLY A 492 -18.88 -19.95 15.34
C GLY A 492 -19.19 -18.70 16.13
N GLN A 493 -20.40 -18.24 16.00
CA GLN A 493 -20.98 -17.13 16.76
C GLN A 493 -22.39 -17.52 17.21
N LEU A 494 -22.72 -17.17 18.44
CA LEU A 494 -24.02 -17.31 19.05
C LEU A 494 -24.52 -15.93 19.45
N ASP A 495 -25.76 -15.61 19.07
CA ASP A 495 -26.47 -14.40 19.48
C ASP A 495 -27.70 -14.85 20.28
N TRP A 496 -27.74 -14.42 21.55
CA TRP A 496 -28.81 -14.79 22.48
C TRP A 496 -29.61 -13.56 22.86
N GLN A 497 -30.88 -13.53 22.42
CA GLN A 497 -31.87 -12.54 22.83
C GLN A 497 -32.37 -12.90 24.23
N ALA A 498 -31.74 -12.34 25.27
CA ALA A 498 -32.02 -12.66 26.65
C ALA A 498 -33.36 -12.04 27.14
N THR A 499 -33.67 -10.85 26.62
CA THR A 499 -34.98 -10.17 26.80
C THR A 499 -35.36 -9.49 25.48
N GLU A 500 -36.52 -8.88 25.40
CA GLU A 500 -36.97 -8.12 24.21
C GLU A 500 -35.96 -6.97 23.83
N THR A 501 -35.25 -6.47 24.83
CA THR A 501 -34.34 -5.30 24.64
C THR A 501 -32.87 -5.62 24.81
N LEU A 502 -32.50 -6.84 25.20
CA LEU A 502 -31.10 -7.19 25.52
C LEU A 502 -30.66 -8.45 24.80
N LYS A 503 -29.64 -8.32 24.00
CA LYS A 503 -29.01 -9.42 23.27
C LYS A 503 -27.53 -9.55 23.67
N PHE A 504 -27.05 -10.77 23.79
CA PHE A 504 -25.63 -11.10 24.01
C PHE A 504 -25.08 -11.84 22.81
N THR A 505 -23.84 -11.52 22.46
CA THR A 505 -23.08 -12.17 21.39
C THR A 505 -21.84 -12.85 21.97
N LEU A 506 -21.58 -14.09 21.55
CA LEU A 506 -20.37 -14.86 21.84
C LEU A 506 -19.86 -15.48 20.55
N GLY A 507 -18.66 -15.11 20.13
CA GLY A 507 -17.98 -15.66 18.96
C GLY A 507 -16.62 -16.21 19.29
N LEU A 508 -16.25 -17.30 18.62
CA LEU A 508 -14.95 -17.96 18.75
C LEU A 508 -14.46 -18.47 17.41
N ARG A 509 -13.18 -18.35 17.15
CA ARG A 509 -12.48 -18.92 15.97
C ARG A 509 -11.15 -19.48 16.38
N TYR A 510 -10.82 -20.65 15.87
CA TYR A 510 -9.49 -21.21 15.83
C TYR A 510 -8.95 -21.16 14.41
N THR A 511 -7.75 -20.62 14.22
CA THR A 511 -7.06 -20.54 12.93
C THR A 511 -5.70 -21.18 13.06
N ASP A 512 -5.31 -21.95 12.03
CA ASP A 512 -4.00 -22.58 11.86
C ASP A 512 -3.41 -22.12 10.54
N ASP A 513 -2.27 -21.43 10.59
CA ASP A 513 -1.58 -20.81 9.46
C ASP A 513 -0.21 -21.44 9.24
N HIS A 514 0.09 -21.76 7.99
CA HIS A 514 1.32 -22.36 7.53
C HIS A 514 1.91 -21.52 6.40
N LYS A 515 3.16 -21.04 6.53
CA LYS A 515 3.88 -20.40 5.41
C LYS A 515 5.19 -21.10 5.19
N PHE A 516 5.47 -21.48 3.95
CA PHE A 516 6.69 -22.16 3.57
C PHE A 516 7.09 -21.84 2.13
N GLY A 517 8.36 -21.98 1.81
CA GLY A 517 8.86 -21.75 0.46
C GLY A 517 10.35 -21.56 0.42
N THR A 518 10.81 -20.86 -0.60
CA THR A 518 12.24 -20.62 -0.84
C THR A 518 12.47 -19.14 -1.12
N GLU A 519 13.51 -18.57 -0.55
CA GLU A 519 14.00 -17.26 -0.94
C GLU A 519 15.35 -17.37 -1.66
N TYR A 520 15.58 -16.38 -2.52
CA TYR A 520 16.73 -16.29 -3.42
C TYR A 520 17.32 -14.89 -3.35
N ARG A 521 18.64 -14.80 -3.40
CA ARG A 521 19.34 -13.52 -3.41
C ARG A 521 20.63 -13.61 -4.22
N ARG A 522 20.90 -12.55 -4.99
CA ARG A 522 22.22 -12.28 -5.52
C ARG A 522 22.54 -10.82 -5.32
N ILE A 523 23.73 -10.53 -4.84
CA ILE A 523 24.26 -9.18 -4.73
C ILE A 523 25.58 -9.16 -5.46
N VAL A 524 25.63 -8.49 -6.59
CA VAL A 524 26.86 -8.36 -7.37
C VAL A 524 27.66 -7.16 -6.88
N CYS A 525 26.97 -6.04 -6.75
CA CYS A 525 27.60 -4.81 -6.28
C CYS A 525 26.53 -3.75 -6.02
N GLU A 526 26.68 -2.96 -4.99
CA GLU A 526 25.86 -1.77 -4.78
C GLU A 526 26.67 -0.52 -5.16
N SER A 527 26.01 0.55 -5.63
CA SER A 527 26.67 1.71 -6.25
C SER A 527 27.84 2.28 -5.45
N ASP A 528 27.61 2.47 -4.18
CA ASP A 528 28.61 3.10 -3.30
C ASP A 528 29.85 2.23 -3.11
N VAL A 529 29.67 0.92 -2.95
CA VAL A 529 30.73 -0.02 -2.69
C VAL A 529 31.54 -0.28 -3.96
N CYS A 530 30.85 -0.41 -5.09
CA CYS A 530 31.49 -0.70 -6.36
C CYS A 530 32.24 0.49 -6.93
N TYR A 531 31.67 1.64 -6.88
CA TYR A 531 32.24 2.82 -7.56
C TYR A 531 33.09 3.66 -6.64
N SER A 532 32.79 3.73 -5.35
CA SER A 532 33.56 4.54 -4.41
C SER A 532 34.73 3.81 -3.73
N GLY A 533 34.59 2.50 -3.50
CA GLY A 533 35.58 1.70 -2.79
C GLY A 533 36.25 0.61 -3.61
N LEU A 534 35.43 -0.26 -4.20
CA LEU A 534 35.93 -1.49 -4.81
C LEU A 534 36.51 -1.26 -6.21
N TYR A 535 35.87 -0.45 -7.01
CA TYR A 535 36.27 -0.20 -8.39
C TYR A 535 37.61 0.56 -8.48
N PRO A 536 37.82 1.61 -7.69
CA PRO A 536 39.15 2.23 -7.59
C PRO A 536 40.23 1.28 -7.08
N ALA A 537 39.90 0.44 -6.08
CA ALA A 537 40.82 -0.53 -5.53
C ALA A 537 41.26 -1.59 -6.56
N ILE A 538 40.32 -2.05 -7.38
CA ILE A 538 40.60 -2.99 -8.48
C ILE A 538 41.36 -2.33 -9.61
N GLY A 539 41.00 -1.10 -9.98
CA GLY A 539 41.77 -0.31 -10.95
C GLY A 539 43.18 -0.02 -10.48
N LEU A 540 43.35 0.29 -9.18
CA LEU A 540 44.64 0.48 -8.53
C LEU A 540 45.47 -0.80 -8.49
N ALA A 541 44.87 -1.97 -8.46
CA ALA A 541 45.55 -3.26 -8.50
C ALA A 541 45.98 -3.68 -9.91
N GLY A 542 45.74 -2.85 -10.94
CA GLY A 542 46.08 -3.16 -12.31
C GLY A 542 45.24 -4.26 -12.98
N PHE A 543 44.18 -4.70 -12.31
CA PHE A 543 43.25 -5.70 -12.82
C PHE A 543 42.14 -4.97 -13.58
N GLY A 544 42.31 -4.87 -14.88
CA GLY A 544 41.20 -4.36 -15.71
C GLY A 544 39.95 -5.23 -15.55
N PRO A 545 38.77 -4.70 -15.81
CA PRO A 545 37.54 -5.49 -15.74
C PRO A 545 37.64 -6.66 -16.71
N GLY A 546 37.53 -7.88 -16.19
CA GLY A 546 37.05 -8.98 -17.01
C GLY A 546 38.05 -9.94 -17.61
N THR A 547 39.12 -10.35 -16.94
CA THR A 547 39.74 -11.63 -17.31
C THR A 547 39.86 -12.54 -16.09
N ALA A 548 39.26 -13.71 -16.13
CA ALA A 548 39.27 -14.69 -15.06
C ALA A 548 40.70 -15.12 -14.63
N ALA A 549 41.69 -14.95 -15.49
CA ALA A 549 43.09 -15.27 -15.19
C ALA A 549 43.76 -14.28 -14.19
N ASN A 550 43.28 -13.03 -14.14
CA ASN A 550 43.87 -12.00 -13.26
C ASN A 550 43.32 -12.09 -11.83
N TRP A 551 42.18 -12.71 -11.66
CA TRP A 551 41.48 -12.78 -10.37
C TRP A 551 41.99 -13.92 -9.47
N GLY A 552 42.53 -15.01 -10.03
CA GLY A 552 43.15 -16.08 -9.26
C GLY A 552 44.38 -15.62 -8.47
N SER A 553 45.12 -14.63 -9.01
CA SER A 553 46.26 -14.04 -8.32
C SER A 553 45.87 -13.00 -7.26
N LEU A 554 44.73 -12.32 -7.43
CA LEU A 554 44.17 -11.43 -6.41
C LEU A 554 43.64 -12.19 -5.21
N GLN A 555 42.98 -13.32 -5.41
CA GLN A 555 42.52 -14.21 -4.31
C GLN A 555 43.66 -14.62 -3.37
N GLY A 556 44.82 -14.93 -3.90
CA GLY A 556 46.00 -15.26 -3.08
C GLY A 556 46.49 -14.08 -2.25
N ASN A 557 46.21 -12.87 -2.65
CA ASN A 557 46.69 -11.61 -2.02
C ASN A 557 45.60 -10.86 -1.23
N LEU A 558 44.34 -11.31 -1.25
CA LEU A 558 43.24 -10.69 -0.52
C LEU A 558 43.51 -10.58 1.00
N ALA A 559 44.27 -11.54 1.57
CA ALA A 559 44.72 -11.47 2.96
C ALA A 559 45.70 -10.30 3.24
N ALA A 560 46.37 -9.80 2.23
CA ALA A 560 47.31 -8.65 2.35
C ALA A 560 46.60 -7.30 2.14
N LEU A 561 45.37 -7.26 1.67
CA LEU A 561 44.63 -6.02 1.38
C LEU A 561 44.51 -5.06 2.57
N PRO A 562 44.35 -5.47 3.82
CA PRO A 562 44.32 -4.54 4.95
C PRO A 562 45.66 -3.78 5.10
N ALA A 563 46.79 -4.46 4.89
CA ALA A 563 48.07 -3.83 4.96
C ALA A 563 48.32 -2.88 3.77
N VAL A 564 47.87 -3.27 2.59
CA VAL A 564 47.87 -2.44 1.37
C VAL A 564 47.00 -1.22 1.52
N GLY A 565 45.78 -1.40 2.06
CA GLY A 565 44.87 -0.29 2.31
C GLY A 565 45.44 0.75 3.26
N LYS A 566 46.14 0.30 4.30
CA LYS A 566 46.83 1.16 5.24
C LYS A 566 48.05 1.88 4.57
N ALA A 567 48.82 1.16 3.77
CA ALA A 567 49.95 1.73 3.04
C ALA A 567 49.54 2.76 1.99
N LEU A 568 48.36 2.61 1.38
CA LEU A 568 47.80 3.51 0.39
C LEU A 568 46.95 4.66 0.98
N GLY A 569 46.83 4.72 2.30
CA GLY A 569 45.97 5.73 2.97
C GLY A 569 44.48 5.54 2.77
N LEU A 570 44.06 4.35 2.32
CA LEU A 570 42.65 3.97 2.07
C LEU A 570 41.93 3.54 3.36
N GLY A 571 42.64 3.52 4.49
CA GLY A 571 42.08 3.15 5.79
C GLY A 571 41.45 1.76 5.80
N ASN A 572 40.28 1.63 6.42
CA ASN A 572 39.58 0.37 6.51
C ASN A 572 38.72 0.02 5.26
N ALA A 573 38.74 0.87 4.23
CA ALA A 573 37.92 0.63 3.03
C ALA A 573 38.28 -0.69 2.32
N LEU A 574 39.58 -1.09 2.36
CA LEU A 574 39.99 -2.39 1.85
C LEU A 574 39.89 -3.55 2.85
N ALA A 575 39.70 -3.27 4.13
CA ALA A 575 39.53 -4.33 5.13
C ALA A 575 38.22 -5.12 4.93
N GLY A 576 37.20 -4.49 4.41
CA GLY A 576 35.94 -5.15 4.03
C GLY A 576 36.10 -6.11 2.84
N LEU A 577 37.07 -5.90 1.99
CA LEU A 577 37.34 -6.75 0.82
C LEU A 577 37.95 -8.10 1.15
N GLY A 578 38.67 -8.21 2.26
CA GLY A 578 39.27 -9.48 2.72
C GLY A 578 38.23 -10.54 3.19
N GLY A 579 36.98 -10.15 3.36
CA GLY A 579 35.87 -11.05 3.67
C GLY A 579 35.02 -11.44 2.45
N LEU A 580 35.34 -10.89 1.30
CA LEU A 580 34.65 -11.24 0.05
C LEU A 580 35.18 -12.59 -0.44
N GLY A 581 34.37 -13.61 -0.39
CA GLY A 581 34.73 -14.96 -0.87
C GLY A 581 35.10 -14.96 -2.36
N ASN A 582 34.90 -16.05 -3.03
CA ASN A 582 35.38 -16.35 -4.39
C ASN A 582 34.97 -15.37 -5.52
N GLY A 583 34.53 -14.17 -5.20
CA GLY A 583 34.22 -13.17 -6.21
C GLY A 583 34.26 -11.76 -5.62
N ALA A 584 35.36 -10.99 -5.84
CA ALA A 584 35.55 -9.69 -5.21
C ALA A 584 34.43 -8.66 -5.50
N MET A 585 33.61 -8.91 -6.51
CA MET A 585 32.51 -8.06 -6.90
C MET A 585 31.17 -8.73 -6.71
N ASP A 586 31.12 -10.01 -6.45
CA ASP A 586 29.92 -10.73 -6.08
C ASP A 586 29.85 -10.82 -4.55
N LEU A 587 29.00 -9.98 -3.97
CA LEU A 587 28.81 -9.88 -2.53
C LEU A 587 27.80 -10.91 -2.00
N THR A 588 27.28 -11.80 -2.86
CA THR A 588 26.32 -12.84 -2.49
C THR A 588 26.87 -13.72 -1.36
N ASP A 589 28.17 -13.97 -1.38
CA ASP A 589 28.85 -14.79 -0.37
C ASP A 589 28.96 -14.11 1.01
N THR A 590 28.66 -12.84 1.11
CA THR A 590 28.63 -12.06 2.36
C THR A 590 27.24 -11.97 2.98
N LEU A 591 26.22 -12.58 2.33
CA LEU A 591 24.84 -12.57 2.80
C LEU A 591 24.71 -13.33 4.13
N GLY A 592 24.14 -12.66 5.10
CA GLY A 592 23.80 -13.20 6.39
C GLY A 592 24.99 -13.43 7.33
N PRO A 593 24.76 -13.42 8.64
CA PRO A 593 25.76 -13.79 9.62
C PRO A 593 26.05 -15.28 9.53
N LYS A 594 27.28 -15.66 9.86
CA LYS A 594 27.62 -17.06 10.08
C LYS A 594 26.88 -17.55 11.31
N VAL A 595 26.05 -18.58 11.16
CA VAL A 595 25.41 -19.26 12.26
C VAL A 595 26.14 -20.57 12.51
N THR A 596 26.60 -20.76 13.73
CA THR A 596 27.28 -21.99 14.15
C THR A 596 26.28 -22.90 14.83
N GLY A 597 26.22 -24.16 14.43
CA GLY A 597 25.33 -25.16 15.03
C GLY A 597 24.57 -26.00 14.02
N THR A 598 23.79 -26.93 14.51
CA THR A 598 22.99 -27.87 13.68
C THR A 598 21.59 -27.37 13.40
N THR A 599 21.15 -26.32 14.07
CA THR A 599 19.83 -25.70 13.89
C THR A 599 19.98 -24.36 13.16
N GLY A 600 19.18 -24.14 12.13
CA GLY A 600 19.07 -22.87 11.44
C GLY A 600 18.56 -21.75 12.33
N ALA A 601 18.59 -20.50 11.84
CA ALA A 601 17.87 -19.41 12.47
C ALA A 601 16.36 -19.69 12.44
N LYS A 602 15.60 -19.04 13.31
CA LYS A 602 14.15 -19.13 13.34
C LYS A 602 13.58 -18.86 11.95
N GLY A 603 12.65 -19.69 11.50
CA GLY A 603 12.03 -19.60 10.17
C GLY A 603 12.89 -20.08 9.00
N VAL A 604 14.13 -20.52 9.22
CA VAL A 604 15.05 -21.02 8.18
C VAL A 604 15.22 -22.52 8.28
N THR A 605 14.95 -23.22 7.20
CA THR A 605 15.02 -24.70 7.13
C THR A 605 16.16 -25.23 6.29
N SER A 606 16.93 -24.36 5.62
CA SER A 606 18.10 -24.79 4.85
C SER A 606 19.20 -25.34 5.73
N PRO A 607 19.94 -26.36 5.31
CA PRO A 607 21.07 -26.86 6.06
C PRO A 607 22.15 -25.77 6.21
N ILE A 608 22.79 -25.75 7.35
CA ILE A 608 23.93 -24.89 7.61
C ILE A 608 25.12 -25.49 6.88
N GLY A 609 25.71 -24.73 5.95
CA GLY A 609 26.90 -25.16 5.22
C GLY A 609 28.16 -25.26 6.09
N ALA A 610 29.22 -25.83 5.56
CA ALA A 610 30.49 -26.06 6.26
C ALA A 610 31.16 -24.79 6.84
N GLY A 611 30.73 -23.60 6.48
CA GLY A 611 31.20 -22.33 7.05
C GLY A 611 30.24 -21.69 8.06
N GLY A 612 29.21 -22.37 8.49
CA GLY A 612 28.15 -21.82 9.37
C GLY A 612 27.22 -20.85 8.62
N ARG A 613 26.99 -21.04 7.32
CA ARG A 613 26.08 -20.24 6.49
C ARG A 613 24.74 -20.95 6.38
N GLN A 614 23.68 -20.18 6.35
CA GLN A 614 22.31 -20.69 6.31
C GLN A 614 21.75 -20.79 4.88
N TYR A 615 22.58 -20.78 3.86
CA TYR A 615 22.19 -20.80 2.46
C TYR A 615 23.22 -21.55 1.62
N ILE A 616 22.80 -21.97 0.45
CA ILE A 616 23.67 -22.51 -0.59
C ILE A 616 23.72 -21.53 -1.76
N ILE A 617 24.87 -21.45 -2.42
CA ILE A 617 25.02 -20.67 -3.65
C ILE A 617 25.04 -21.67 -4.82
N ASP A 618 24.14 -21.46 -5.77
CA ASP A 618 24.16 -22.20 -7.03
C ASP A 618 25.39 -21.78 -7.85
N PRO A 619 26.35 -22.68 -8.13
CA PRO A 619 27.55 -22.33 -8.85
C PRO A 619 27.30 -21.93 -10.32
N ALA A 620 26.17 -22.32 -10.90
CA ALA A 620 25.83 -21.97 -12.28
C ALA A 620 25.31 -20.54 -12.42
N THR A 621 24.58 -20.06 -11.43
CA THR A 621 23.91 -18.75 -11.48
C THR A 621 24.49 -17.73 -10.51
N GLY A 622 25.25 -18.17 -9.51
CA GLY A 622 25.74 -17.31 -8.41
C GLY A 622 24.65 -16.87 -7.43
N VAL A 623 23.46 -17.45 -7.51
CA VAL A 623 22.32 -17.09 -6.66
C VAL A 623 22.37 -17.89 -5.36
N ALA A 624 22.28 -17.19 -4.23
CA ALA A 624 22.08 -17.79 -2.93
C ALA A 624 20.62 -18.20 -2.77
N GLN A 625 20.37 -19.37 -2.19
CA GLN A 625 19.02 -19.86 -1.92
C GLN A 625 18.94 -20.55 -0.56
N ARG A 626 17.78 -20.44 0.09
CA ARG A 626 17.43 -21.17 1.30
C ARG A 626 15.93 -21.32 1.45
N ASN A 627 15.51 -22.33 2.19
CA ASN A 627 14.09 -22.53 2.49
C ASN A 627 13.67 -21.69 3.70
N LEU A 628 12.43 -21.21 3.65
CA LEU A 628 11.71 -20.58 4.74
C LEU A 628 10.51 -21.47 5.10
N GLY A 629 10.16 -21.53 6.38
CA GLY A 629 8.98 -22.25 6.80
C GLY A 629 8.72 -22.09 8.29
N ASP A 630 7.45 -21.77 8.62
CA ASP A 630 6.97 -21.73 9.99
C ASP A 630 5.44 -21.90 10.03
N THR A 631 4.92 -22.05 11.26
CA THR A 631 3.50 -22.22 11.56
C THR A 631 3.08 -21.33 12.71
N SER A 632 1.85 -20.86 12.67
CA SER A 632 1.24 -20.19 13.82
C SER A 632 -0.23 -20.54 13.93
N ASN A 633 -0.74 -20.55 15.15
CA ASN A 633 -2.15 -20.76 15.41
C ASN A 633 -2.67 -19.72 16.40
N ALA A 634 -3.95 -19.43 16.32
CA ALA A 634 -4.57 -18.43 17.15
C ALA A 634 -6.02 -18.75 17.48
N PHE A 635 -6.39 -18.44 18.72
CA PHE A 635 -7.78 -18.26 19.10
C PHE A 635 -8.12 -16.77 19.02
N THR A 636 -9.15 -16.44 18.25
CA THR A 636 -9.77 -15.12 18.19
C THR A 636 -11.23 -15.23 18.59
N GLY A 637 -11.83 -14.13 19.00
CA GLY A 637 -13.23 -14.20 19.43
C GLY A 637 -13.79 -12.83 19.77
N THR A 638 -15.07 -12.84 20.04
CA THR A 638 -15.87 -11.67 20.39
C THR A 638 -16.81 -12.01 21.53
N VAL A 639 -16.96 -11.10 22.48
CA VAL A 639 -18.01 -11.10 23.49
C VAL A 639 -18.63 -9.71 23.51
N GLY A 640 -19.95 -9.63 23.43
CA GLY A 640 -20.63 -8.35 23.41
C GLY A 640 -22.04 -8.40 23.94
N PHE A 641 -22.60 -7.22 24.14
CA PHE A 641 -24.00 -7.03 24.41
C PHE A 641 -24.56 -5.91 23.52
N GLN A 642 -25.82 -6.00 23.25
CA GLN A 642 -26.62 -4.99 22.58
C GLN A 642 -27.86 -4.73 23.46
N TRP A 643 -28.09 -3.48 23.77
CA TRP A 643 -29.23 -3.05 24.57
C TRP A 643 -30.01 -1.97 23.82
N GLU A 644 -31.27 -2.21 23.67
CA GLU A 644 -32.23 -1.33 23.00
C GLU A 644 -33.15 -0.68 24.03
N PRO A 645 -32.75 0.41 24.70
CA PRO A 645 -33.52 1.05 25.75
C PRO A 645 -34.86 1.63 25.26
N GLN A 646 -34.95 1.91 23.97
CA GLN A 646 -36.16 2.45 23.29
C GLN A 646 -36.05 2.15 21.80
N ASP A 647 -37.17 2.25 21.11
CA ASP A 647 -37.21 2.06 19.66
C ASP A 647 -36.17 2.94 18.94
N ALA A 648 -35.54 2.36 17.91
CA ALA A 648 -34.53 3.03 17.08
C ALA A 648 -33.29 3.58 17.85
N THR A 649 -33.02 3.06 19.05
CA THR A 649 -31.83 3.38 19.83
C THR A 649 -31.19 2.12 20.36
N MET A 650 -29.95 1.88 19.94
CA MET A 650 -29.12 0.78 20.43
C MET A 650 -27.88 1.33 21.13
N VAL A 651 -27.55 0.72 22.27
CA VAL A 651 -26.26 0.87 22.95
C VAL A 651 -25.58 -0.49 22.98
N TYR A 652 -24.32 -0.55 22.63
CA TYR A 652 -23.59 -1.81 22.63
C TYR A 652 -22.23 -1.68 23.33
N GLY A 653 -21.77 -2.82 23.85
CA GLY A 653 -20.41 -2.96 24.33
C GLY A 653 -19.81 -4.25 23.78
N ARG A 654 -18.55 -4.19 23.33
CA ARG A 654 -17.91 -5.31 22.65
C ARG A 654 -16.46 -5.43 23.07
N TYR A 655 -16.05 -6.62 23.42
CA TYR A 655 -14.65 -7.05 23.42
C TYR A 655 -14.41 -7.91 22.19
N SER A 656 -13.31 -7.64 21.48
CA SER A 656 -12.89 -8.46 20.34
C SER A 656 -11.40 -8.70 20.37
N ARG A 657 -10.98 -9.93 20.07
CA ARG A 657 -9.58 -10.28 19.87
C ARG A 657 -9.31 -10.53 18.38
N GLY A 658 -8.37 -9.79 17.81
CA GLY A 658 -7.88 -9.95 16.45
C GLY A 658 -6.49 -10.58 16.41
N TYR A 659 -6.16 -11.14 15.26
CA TYR A 659 -4.92 -11.85 14.98
C TYR A 659 -4.47 -11.56 13.54
N LYS A 660 -3.17 -11.32 13.37
CA LYS A 660 -2.50 -11.32 12.07
C LYS A 660 -1.39 -12.35 12.11
N ALA A 661 -1.30 -13.15 11.07
CA ALA A 661 -0.32 -14.22 10.99
C ALA A 661 1.12 -13.69 10.98
N PHE A 662 2.05 -14.55 11.35
CA PHE A 662 3.47 -14.27 11.18
C PHE A 662 3.82 -14.00 9.72
N GLY A 663 4.95 -13.31 9.49
CA GLY A 663 5.45 -13.00 8.17
C GLY A 663 6.93 -13.25 8.03
N PHE A 664 7.40 -13.29 6.80
CA PHE A 664 8.84 -13.36 6.49
C PHE A 664 9.33 -12.06 5.86
N SER A 665 10.50 -11.60 6.27
CA SER A 665 11.28 -10.62 5.49
C SER A 665 11.99 -11.37 4.36
N ALA A 666 11.20 -11.92 3.43
CA ALA A 666 11.70 -12.80 2.39
C ALA A 666 12.50 -12.03 1.34
N GLY A 667 13.48 -12.69 0.70
CA GLY A 667 14.39 -12.11 -0.28
C GLY A 667 15.53 -11.28 0.34
N ALA A 668 15.52 -11.05 1.63
CA ALA A 668 16.52 -10.23 2.34
C ALA A 668 17.68 -11.04 2.92
N PHE A 669 17.55 -12.33 3.09
CA PHE A 669 18.54 -13.25 3.70
C PHE A 669 18.97 -12.86 5.11
N LEU A 670 18.02 -12.39 5.90
CA LEU A 670 18.23 -12.08 7.30
C LEU A 670 18.49 -13.34 8.14
N ALA A 671 19.27 -13.23 9.20
CA ALA A 671 19.52 -14.34 10.12
C ALA A 671 18.22 -14.85 10.78
N ALA A 672 17.33 -13.92 11.13
CA ALA A 672 15.99 -14.19 11.61
C ALA A 672 14.99 -13.43 10.71
N PRO A 673 14.52 -14.05 9.63
CA PRO A 673 13.64 -13.39 8.67
C PRO A 673 12.20 -13.28 9.15
N GLU A 674 11.83 -14.04 10.18
CA GLU A 674 10.47 -14.10 10.69
C GLU A 674 10.12 -12.90 11.56
N ALA A 675 8.91 -12.38 11.37
CA ALA A 675 8.23 -11.53 12.34
C ALA A 675 7.11 -12.34 12.99
N ASP A 676 7.04 -12.32 14.33
CA ASP A 676 6.04 -13.06 15.10
C ASP A 676 4.61 -12.56 14.80
N PRO A 677 3.59 -13.38 15.07
CA PRO A 677 2.20 -12.99 14.91
C PRO A 677 1.82 -11.76 15.74
N GLU A 678 0.90 -10.96 15.24
CA GLU A 678 0.35 -9.80 15.94
C GLU A 678 -1.00 -10.12 16.58
N PHE A 679 -1.25 -9.51 17.72
CA PHE A 679 -2.52 -9.61 18.43
C PHE A 679 -3.04 -8.24 18.84
N VAL A 680 -4.36 -8.07 18.78
CA VAL A 680 -5.03 -6.90 19.35
C VAL A 680 -6.19 -7.33 20.22
N ASN A 681 -6.32 -6.71 21.40
CA ASN A 681 -7.51 -6.76 22.23
C ASN A 681 -8.20 -5.41 22.11
N SER A 682 -9.42 -5.43 21.62
CA SER A 682 -10.26 -4.24 21.41
C SER A 682 -11.38 -4.21 22.42
N TYR A 683 -11.55 -3.05 23.03
CA TYR A 683 -12.68 -2.72 23.89
C TYR A 683 -13.41 -1.55 23.25
N GLU A 684 -14.68 -1.75 22.91
CA GLU A 684 -15.50 -0.76 22.23
C GLU A 684 -16.85 -0.62 22.94
N VAL A 685 -17.29 0.61 23.12
CA VAL A 685 -18.65 0.96 23.53
C VAL A 685 -19.18 1.95 22.51
N GLY A 686 -20.38 1.69 22.03
CA GLY A 686 -20.98 2.59 21.05
C GLY A 686 -22.49 2.68 21.21
N PHE A 687 -23.04 3.58 20.43
CA PHE A 687 -24.47 3.77 20.31
C PHE A 687 -24.87 4.06 18.87
N LYS A 688 -26.09 3.68 18.53
CA LYS A 688 -26.74 4.01 17.26
C LYS A 688 -28.16 4.47 17.56
N THR A 689 -28.55 5.62 17.00
CA THR A 689 -29.87 6.16 17.27
C THR A 689 -30.42 6.96 16.10
N ASN A 690 -31.70 6.80 15.84
CA ASN A 690 -32.47 7.68 14.97
C ASN A 690 -33.28 8.65 15.85
N ILE A 691 -33.02 9.94 15.72
CA ILE A 691 -33.72 11.00 16.47
C ILE A 691 -34.84 11.54 15.58
N GLY A 692 -36.05 11.06 15.85
CA GLY A 692 -37.19 11.28 14.97
C GLY A 692 -36.99 10.58 13.62
N ARG A 693 -37.43 11.24 12.53
CA ARG A 693 -37.29 10.70 11.16
C ARG A 693 -36.19 11.37 10.36
N THR A 694 -35.57 12.40 10.90
CA THR A 694 -34.70 13.31 10.18
C THR A 694 -33.24 13.27 10.60
N MET A 695 -32.92 12.66 11.71
CA MET A 695 -31.55 12.59 12.22
C MET A 695 -31.16 11.15 12.54
N GLN A 696 -29.92 10.80 12.19
CA GLN A 696 -29.28 9.57 12.60
C GLN A 696 -27.91 9.91 13.19
N LEU A 697 -27.62 9.41 14.36
CA LEU A 697 -26.35 9.62 15.05
C LEU A 697 -25.81 8.28 15.54
N ASN A 698 -24.63 7.92 15.06
CA ASN A 698 -23.89 6.73 15.48
C ASN A 698 -22.58 7.20 16.09
N GLY A 699 -22.15 6.55 17.16
CA GLY A 699 -20.89 6.89 17.81
C GLY A 699 -20.25 5.67 18.45
N ALA A 700 -18.93 5.68 18.54
CA ALA A 700 -18.15 4.66 19.23
C ALA A 700 -16.94 5.28 19.93
N ILE A 701 -16.61 4.74 21.09
CA ILE A 701 -15.36 4.97 21.81
C ILE A 701 -14.64 3.64 21.88
N TYR A 702 -13.37 3.63 21.54
CA TYR A 702 -12.58 2.40 21.50
C TYR A 702 -11.23 2.55 22.18
N TYR A 703 -10.72 1.41 22.67
CA TYR A 703 -9.35 1.23 23.14
C TYR A 703 -8.79 -0.09 22.59
N LEU A 704 -7.64 -0.03 21.94
CA LEU A 704 -6.92 -1.15 21.35
C LEU A 704 -5.60 -1.38 22.10
N ASP A 705 -5.43 -2.52 22.78
CA ASP A 705 -4.17 -3.00 23.31
C ASP A 705 -3.52 -3.88 22.24
N TYR A 706 -2.51 -3.34 21.58
CA TYR A 706 -1.85 -3.95 20.43
C TYR A 706 -0.52 -4.55 20.83
N ARG A 707 -0.28 -5.80 20.46
CA ARG A 707 0.92 -6.55 20.82
C ARG A 707 1.62 -7.08 19.59
N ASP A 708 2.94 -7.01 19.63
CA ASP A 708 3.85 -7.57 18.65
C ASP A 708 3.61 -7.02 17.23
N LEU A 709 3.31 -5.71 17.13
CA LEU A 709 3.09 -5.02 15.86
C LEU A 709 4.28 -5.23 14.91
N GLN A 710 4.04 -5.81 13.75
CA GLN A 710 5.05 -5.99 12.69
C GLN A 710 5.32 -4.66 11.99
N ALA A 711 6.39 -4.00 12.38
CA ALA A 711 6.80 -2.73 11.78
C ALA A 711 7.95 -2.94 10.80
N PRO A 712 7.89 -2.38 9.59
CA PRO A 712 9.02 -2.38 8.68
C PRO A 712 10.09 -1.41 9.16
N VAL A 713 11.31 -1.89 9.24
CA VAL A 713 12.50 -1.10 9.47
C VAL A 713 13.54 -1.44 8.41
N THR A 714 14.43 -0.53 8.13
CA THR A 714 15.55 -0.84 7.25
C THR A 714 16.75 -1.23 8.10
N VAL A 715 17.36 -2.36 7.77
CA VAL A 715 18.56 -2.88 8.44
C VAL A 715 19.67 -3.08 7.45
N LYS A 716 20.89 -3.08 7.94
CA LYS A 716 22.07 -3.33 7.10
C LYS A 716 22.41 -4.82 7.11
N VAL A 717 22.42 -5.44 5.94
CA VAL A 717 22.86 -6.83 5.74
C VAL A 717 24.05 -6.83 4.78
N GLY A 718 25.23 -7.14 5.29
CA GLY A 718 26.45 -6.97 4.51
C GLY A 718 26.60 -5.52 4.06
N PRO A 719 26.81 -5.25 2.76
CA PRO A 719 26.91 -3.90 2.21
C PRO A 719 25.54 -3.26 1.91
N THR A 720 24.45 -4.01 1.93
CA THR A 720 23.12 -3.55 1.47
C THR A 720 22.19 -3.17 2.60
N ASN A 721 21.36 -2.17 2.35
CA ASN A 721 20.23 -1.84 3.19
C ASN A 721 19.01 -2.64 2.71
N VAL A 722 18.39 -3.40 3.61
CA VAL A 722 17.23 -4.25 3.31
C VAL A 722 16.11 -3.97 4.28
N GLY A 723 14.89 -4.11 3.82
CA GLY A 723 13.71 -4.07 4.67
C GLY A 723 13.64 -5.31 5.56
N GLN A 724 13.41 -5.10 6.84
CA GLN A 724 13.12 -6.14 7.82
C GLN A 724 11.84 -5.81 8.55
N PHE A 725 11.00 -6.81 8.81
CA PHE A 725 9.92 -6.69 9.77
C PHE A 725 10.41 -7.07 11.15
N ILE A 726 10.12 -6.22 12.11
CA ILE A 726 10.37 -6.47 13.53
C ILE A 726 9.05 -6.34 14.28
N ASN A 727 8.97 -6.98 15.45
CA ASN A 727 7.83 -6.82 16.33
C ASN A 727 8.09 -5.68 17.33
N LEU A 728 7.15 -4.73 17.40
CA LEU A 728 7.08 -3.76 18.49
C LEU A 728 6.25 -4.38 19.61
N ASP A 729 6.84 -4.58 20.77
CA ASP A 729 6.27 -5.37 21.87
C ASP A 729 4.87 -4.93 22.27
N LYS A 730 4.63 -3.61 22.36
CA LYS A 730 3.34 -3.08 22.77
C LYS A 730 3.07 -1.70 22.19
N SER A 731 1.86 -1.51 21.67
CA SER A 731 1.33 -0.23 21.20
C SER A 731 -0.13 -0.08 21.64
N LYS A 732 -0.66 1.13 21.58
CA LYS A 732 -2.07 1.39 21.80
C LYS A 732 -2.65 2.28 20.70
N SER A 733 -3.96 2.16 20.54
CA SER A 733 -4.78 3.10 19.79
C SER A 733 -6.08 3.32 20.55
N GLU A 734 -6.46 4.55 20.79
CA GLU A 734 -7.69 4.91 21.49
C GLU A 734 -8.35 6.10 20.80
N GLY A 735 -9.67 6.13 20.77
CA GLY A 735 -10.32 7.23 20.07
C GLY A 735 -11.82 7.24 20.16
N VAL A 736 -12.37 8.20 19.43
CA VAL A 736 -13.79 8.43 19.28
C VAL A 736 -14.12 8.54 17.80
N GLU A 737 -15.22 7.95 17.40
CA GLU A 737 -15.75 8.02 16.04
C GLU A 737 -17.22 8.42 16.08
N LEU A 738 -17.62 9.29 15.16
CA LEU A 738 -18.99 9.79 15.03
C LEU A 738 -19.37 9.80 13.56
N ASP A 739 -20.55 9.26 13.26
CA ASP A 739 -21.22 9.34 11.96
C ASP A 739 -22.59 9.98 12.18
N PHE A 740 -22.85 11.13 11.56
CA PHE A 740 -24.07 11.90 11.70
C PHE A 740 -24.72 12.18 10.36
N VAL A 741 -26.01 11.89 10.22
CA VAL A 741 -26.83 12.22 9.05
C VAL A 741 -28.01 13.07 9.52
N TRP A 742 -28.28 14.15 8.81
CA TRP A 742 -29.36 15.07 9.14
C TRP A 742 -30.10 15.60 7.91
N HIS A 743 -31.41 15.52 7.95
CA HIS A 743 -32.32 16.11 6.98
C HIS A 743 -33.15 17.23 7.66
N PRO A 744 -32.57 18.44 7.85
CA PRO A 744 -33.26 19.54 8.55
C PRO A 744 -34.54 19.97 7.84
N ILE A 745 -34.53 19.89 6.55
CA ILE A 745 -35.68 20.08 5.65
C ILE A 745 -35.60 19.04 4.53
N GLN A 746 -36.74 18.74 3.90
CA GLN A 746 -36.84 17.68 2.90
C GLN A 746 -35.77 17.73 1.78
N PRO A 747 -35.48 18.90 1.16
CA PRO A 747 -34.49 18.92 0.08
C PRO A 747 -33.04 18.92 0.54
N LEU A 748 -32.74 19.06 1.85
CA LEU A 748 -31.39 19.18 2.37
C LEU A 748 -30.96 17.93 3.16
N ARG A 749 -29.90 17.28 2.68
CA ARG A 749 -29.21 16.19 3.39
C ARG A 749 -27.82 16.67 3.78
N MET A 750 -27.48 16.51 5.05
CA MET A 750 -26.13 16.81 5.59
C MET A 750 -25.55 15.57 6.24
N THR A 751 -24.24 15.36 6.09
CA THR A 751 -23.50 14.32 6.82
C THR A 751 -22.26 14.92 7.46
N VAL A 752 -21.90 14.41 8.63
CA VAL A 752 -20.65 14.72 9.33
C VAL A 752 -20.04 13.41 9.80
N ASP A 753 -18.82 13.14 9.37
CA ASP A 753 -18.03 12.01 9.79
C ASP A 753 -16.79 12.54 10.52
N TYR A 754 -16.59 12.11 11.75
CA TYR A 754 -15.47 12.58 12.59
C TYR A 754 -14.75 11.41 13.24
N SER A 755 -13.43 11.47 13.28
CA SER A 755 -12.62 10.58 14.10
C SER A 755 -11.51 11.32 14.84
N TYR A 756 -11.38 11.00 16.12
CA TYR A 756 -10.21 11.27 16.95
C TYR A 756 -9.48 9.94 17.18
N ASN A 757 -8.18 9.89 16.89
CA ASN A 757 -7.38 8.69 17.01
C ASN A 757 -6.02 9.01 17.66
N ASN A 758 -5.81 8.57 18.87
CA ASN A 758 -4.57 8.74 19.62
C ASN A 758 -3.82 7.42 19.68
N THR A 759 -2.68 7.34 18.99
CA THR A 759 -1.84 6.15 18.91
C THR A 759 -0.49 6.39 19.57
N GLU A 760 0.07 5.35 20.20
CA GLU A 760 1.35 5.43 20.89
C GLU A 760 2.06 4.07 20.93
N ILE A 761 3.37 4.07 20.69
CA ILE A 761 4.24 2.93 20.92
C ILE A 761 4.64 2.93 22.41
N LEU A 762 4.19 1.92 23.18
CA LEU A 762 4.40 1.85 24.63
C LEU A 762 5.67 1.08 25.00
N LYS A 763 6.05 0.09 24.18
CA LYS A 763 7.25 -0.73 24.39
C LYS A 763 7.78 -1.22 23.05
N ALA A 764 9.06 -1.03 22.82
CA ALA A 764 9.77 -1.49 21.63
C ALA A 764 11.27 -1.61 21.93
N PRO A 765 12.01 -2.44 21.18
CA PRO A 765 13.47 -2.40 21.20
C PRO A 765 13.96 -1.03 20.66
N LYS A 766 15.19 -0.67 20.98
CA LYS A 766 15.84 0.46 20.31
C LYS A 766 16.13 0.10 18.86
N LEU A 767 15.83 1.02 17.96
CA LEU A 767 15.92 0.81 16.51
C LEU A 767 16.95 1.76 15.89
N VAL A 768 17.62 1.28 14.86
CA VAL A 768 18.51 2.12 14.06
C VAL A 768 17.71 2.67 12.88
N ASP A 769 17.66 3.98 12.77
CA ASP A 769 17.13 4.66 11.60
C ASP A 769 18.25 4.80 10.58
N VAL A 770 18.33 3.89 9.62
CA VAL A 770 19.38 3.91 8.59
C VAL A 770 19.26 5.11 7.65
N ASN A 771 18.12 5.79 7.64
CA ASN A 771 17.92 7.03 6.89
C ASN A 771 18.43 8.26 7.67
N ASP A 772 18.75 8.11 8.94
CA ASP A 772 19.33 9.18 9.77
C ASP A 772 20.84 8.97 9.92
N ASN A 773 21.60 9.50 8.99
CA ASN A 773 23.07 9.41 9.03
C ASN A 773 23.71 10.31 10.09
N ILE A 774 22.95 11.17 10.75
CA ILE A 774 23.43 12.01 11.86
C ILE A 774 23.39 11.21 13.16
N ASN A 775 22.27 10.55 13.41
CA ASN A 775 22.05 9.75 14.60
C ASN A 775 22.19 8.27 14.25
N THR A 776 23.40 7.81 14.00
CA THR A 776 23.69 6.43 13.57
C THR A 776 23.49 5.39 14.68
N GLY A 777 23.20 5.81 15.90
CA GLY A 777 22.90 4.94 17.03
C GLY A 777 21.45 4.44 17.06
N ALA A 778 21.22 3.38 17.82
CA ALA A 778 19.87 2.90 18.06
C ALA A 778 19.09 3.86 18.97
N VAL A 779 17.95 4.35 18.48
CA VAL A 779 17.08 5.31 19.17
C VAL A 779 15.82 4.64 19.71
N SER A 780 15.23 5.21 20.76
CA SER A 780 13.94 4.77 21.26
C SER A 780 12.83 5.34 20.39
N VAL A 781 11.88 4.49 20.02
CA VAL A 781 10.62 4.87 19.36
C VAL A 781 9.42 4.86 20.33
N VAL A 782 9.68 4.59 21.61
CA VAL A 782 8.65 4.62 22.65
C VAL A 782 8.15 6.07 22.84
N GLY A 783 6.84 6.23 22.90
CA GLY A 783 6.15 7.52 22.91
C GLY A 783 5.80 8.05 21.51
N ASN A 784 6.34 7.47 20.45
CA ASN A 784 6.01 7.87 19.08
C ASN A 784 4.61 7.38 18.67
N ARG A 785 4.01 8.10 17.73
CA ARG A 785 2.74 7.73 17.10
C ARG A 785 2.93 6.56 16.12
N LEU A 786 1.88 5.78 15.93
CA LEU A 786 1.86 4.78 14.85
C LEU A 786 1.80 5.48 13.49
N PRO A 787 2.43 4.91 12.47
CA PRO A 787 2.35 5.42 11.10
C PRO A 787 0.91 5.42 10.56
N GLN A 788 0.64 6.30 9.60
CA GLN A 788 -0.65 6.41 8.91
C GLN A 788 -1.85 6.65 9.86
N ALA A 789 -1.63 7.32 10.98
CA ALA A 789 -2.62 7.57 12.02
C ALA A 789 -2.79 9.09 12.26
N PRO A 790 -3.52 9.82 11.42
CA PRO A 790 -3.88 11.21 11.69
C PRO A 790 -4.68 11.29 12.99
N LYS A 791 -4.38 12.31 13.82
CA LYS A 791 -5.01 12.43 15.13
C LYS A 791 -6.48 12.83 15.04
N ASN A 792 -6.79 13.72 14.13
CA ASN A 792 -8.15 14.16 13.86
C ASN A 792 -8.42 14.09 12.36
N LYS A 793 -9.65 13.75 12.03
CA LYS A 793 -10.16 13.78 10.68
C LYS A 793 -11.64 14.13 10.73
N ILE A 794 -12.08 15.01 9.84
CA ILE A 794 -13.48 15.40 9.69
C ILE A 794 -13.85 15.42 8.22
N ALA A 795 -15.01 14.89 7.89
CA ALA A 795 -15.66 15.07 6.61
C ALA A 795 -17.05 15.66 6.83
N PHE A 796 -17.37 16.69 6.08
CA PHE A 796 -18.68 17.31 6.04
C PHE A 796 -19.19 17.24 4.61
N ASN A 797 -20.47 16.86 4.43
CA ASN A 797 -21.11 16.87 3.13
C ASN A 797 -22.53 17.46 3.27
N ALA A 798 -22.93 18.31 2.32
CA ALA A 798 -24.25 18.88 2.23
C ALA A 798 -24.76 18.78 0.79
N ASN A 799 -25.96 18.26 0.61
CA ASN A 799 -26.65 18.13 -0.68
C ASN A 799 -28.04 18.75 -0.59
N TYR A 800 -28.34 19.64 -1.52
CA TYR A 800 -29.65 20.29 -1.60
C TYR A 800 -30.31 20.00 -2.97
N GLY A 801 -31.53 19.49 -2.93
CA GLY A 801 -32.35 19.17 -4.12
C GLY A 801 -33.27 20.32 -4.50
N PHE A 802 -33.24 20.72 -5.77
CA PHE A 802 -34.14 21.70 -6.39
C PHE A 802 -35.00 20.98 -7.43
N GLU A 803 -36.30 21.15 -7.36
CA GLU A 803 -37.19 20.73 -8.45
C GLU A 803 -37.16 21.77 -9.57
N ILE A 804 -36.65 21.38 -10.74
CA ILE A 804 -36.48 22.27 -11.91
C ILE A 804 -36.95 21.50 -13.15
N ASP A 805 -37.88 22.12 -13.95
CA ASP A 805 -38.31 21.64 -15.25
C ASP A 805 -38.68 20.15 -15.30
N GLY A 806 -39.41 19.66 -14.29
CA GLY A 806 -39.86 18.27 -14.20
C GLY A 806 -38.77 17.28 -13.87
N GLY A 807 -37.67 17.76 -13.30
CA GLY A 807 -36.55 16.96 -12.79
C GLY A 807 -36.04 17.45 -11.44
N LEU A 808 -35.08 16.73 -10.89
CA LEU A 808 -34.41 17.06 -9.64
C LEU A 808 -32.96 17.47 -9.93
N LEU A 809 -32.60 18.71 -9.58
CA LEU A 809 -31.21 19.18 -9.52
C LEU A 809 -30.71 19.10 -8.09
N THR A 810 -29.75 18.22 -7.80
CA THR A 810 -29.08 18.16 -6.49
C THR A 810 -27.73 18.87 -6.59
N VAL A 811 -27.52 19.89 -5.75
CA VAL A 811 -26.22 20.57 -5.63
C VAL A 811 -25.60 20.15 -4.32
N GLY A 812 -24.35 19.67 -4.38
CA GLY A 812 -23.59 19.15 -3.24
C GLY A 812 -22.26 19.88 -3.03
N ALA A 813 -21.85 19.97 -1.77
CA ALA A 813 -20.53 20.40 -1.38
C ALA A 813 -19.98 19.44 -0.31
N SER A 814 -18.73 19.07 -0.46
CA SER A 814 -18.00 18.27 0.54
C SER A 814 -16.80 19.08 1.05
N TYR A 815 -16.51 18.98 2.33
CA TYR A 815 -15.30 19.49 2.97
C TYR A 815 -14.65 18.35 3.74
N VAL A 816 -13.39 18.12 3.49
CA VAL A 816 -12.57 17.13 4.21
C VAL A 816 -11.37 17.84 4.81
N TRP A 817 -11.10 17.54 6.06
CA TRP A 817 -9.90 17.99 6.75
C TRP A 817 -9.25 16.84 7.48
N ARG A 818 -7.93 16.77 7.42
CA ARG A 818 -7.12 15.74 8.06
C ARG A 818 -5.89 16.33 8.71
N ASP A 819 -5.62 15.91 9.94
CA ASP A 819 -4.43 16.22 10.70
C ASP A 819 -3.17 15.60 10.09
N GLU A 820 -2.01 16.06 10.50
CA GLU A 820 -0.72 15.47 10.12
C GLU A 820 -0.62 13.98 10.47
N ALA A 821 0.12 13.24 9.68
CA ALA A 821 0.43 11.83 9.93
C ALA A 821 1.90 11.55 9.57
N TYR A 822 2.45 10.48 10.13
CA TYR A 822 3.80 10.03 9.84
C TYR A 822 3.79 8.75 9.01
N SER A 823 4.78 8.58 8.14
CA SER A 823 4.96 7.36 7.35
C SER A 823 5.88 6.33 8.01
N SER A 824 6.53 6.67 9.12
CA SER A 824 7.50 5.83 9.82
C SER A 824 7.31 5.87 11.33
N VAL A 825 7.68 4.79 12.02
CA VAL A 825 7.72 4.69 13.49
C VAL A 825 8.72 5.66 14.13
N PHE A 826 9.67 6.19 13.36
CA PHE A 826 10.65 7.17 13.85
C PHE A 826 10.08 8.59 14.00
N THR A 827 8.93 8.90 13.41
CA THR A 827 8.22 10.19 13.47
C THR A 827 9.12 11.41 13.21
N ARG A 828 10.00 11.30 12.20
CA ARG A 828 10.86 12.39 11.79
C ARG A 828 10.09 13.41 10.96
N GLU A 829 10.53 14.68 10.95
CA GLU A 829 9.91 15.72 10.14
C GLU A 829 9.83 15.37 8.65
N TYR A 830 10.87 14.71 8.12
CA TYR A 830 10.87 14.25 6.74
C TYR A 830 9.96 13.04 6.46
N ASN A 831 9.38 12.43 7.49
CA ASN A 831 8.35 11.39 7.37
C ASN A 831 6.93 11.93 7.58
N LYS A 832 6.79 13.24 7.76
CA LYS A 832 5.51 13.86 8.10
C LYS A 832 4.74 14.28 6.85
N ALA A 833 3.55 13.74 6.68
CA ALA A 833 2.53 14.27 5.81
C ALA A 833 1.81 15.41 6.56
N PRO A 834 1.87 16.66 6.10
CA PRO A 834 1.28 17.78 6.82
C PRO A 834 -0.25 17.73 6.82
N THR A 835 -0.84 18.53 7.68
CA THR A 835 -2.29 18.78 7.69
C THR A 835 -2.75 19.39 6.37
N TRP A 836 -3.88 18.91 5.84
CA TRP A 836 -4.47 19.44 4.63
C TRP A 836 -6.00 19.39 4.66
N ASP A 837 -6.60 20.17 3.77
CA ASP A 837 -8.04 20.18 3.56
C ASP A 837 -8.40 20.23 2.08
N GLN A 838 -9.60 19.78 1.77
CA GLN A 838 -10.13 19.72 0.40
C GLN A 838 -11.60 20.10 0.39
N ILE A 839 -12.00 20.86 -0.63
CA ILE A 839 -13.40 21.19 -0.93
C ILE A 839 -13.74 20.64 -2.30
N ASP A 840 -14.85 19.91 -2.37
CA ASP A 840 -15.42 19.40 -3.63
C ASP A 840 -16.81 19.99 -3.82
N LEU A 841 -17.16 20.31 -5.08
CA LEU A 841 -18.49 20.75 -5.50
C LEU A 841 -19.05 19.81 -6.55
N ARG A 842 -20.36 19.52 -6.46
CA ARG A 842 -21.05 18.61 -7.37
C ARG A 842 -22.46 19.09 -7.67
N ALA A 843 -22.88 18.97 -8.91
CA ALA A 843 -24.24 19.21 -9.35
C ALA A 843 -24.74 17.97 -10.12
N HIS A 844 -25.86 17.44 -9.71
CA HIS A 844 -26.44 16.22 -10.23
C HIS A 844 -27.88 16.50 -10.67
N TRP A 845 -28.17 16.41 -11.95
CA TRP A 845 -29.50 16.63 -12.50
C TRP A 845 -30.07 15.36 -13.13
N ALA A 846 -31.30 15.02 -12.74
CA ALA A 846 -32.05 13.89 -13.27
C ALA A 846 -33.49 14.32 -13.57
N PRO A 847 -34.03 14.03 -14.77
CA PRO A 847 -35.43 14.27 -15.08
C PRO A 847 -36.34 13.32 -14.31
N ALA A 848 -37.62 13.66 -14.26
CA ALA A 848 -38.65 12.74 -13.75
C ALA A 848 -38.59 11.43 -14.54
N GLY A 849 -38.51 10.29 -13.80
CA GLY A 849 -38.36 8.96 -14.40
C GLY A 849 -36.89 8.49 -14.51
N ASN A 850 -35.90 9.31 -14.13
CA ASN A 850 -34.46 8.93 -14.03
C ASN A 850 -33.85 8.25 -15.28
N LYS A 851 -34.38 8.49 -16.46
CA LYS A 851 -33.92 7.87 -17.70
C LYS A 851 -32.48 8.25 -18.03
N TYR A 852 -32.05 9.45 -17.66
CA TYR A 852 -30.67 9.90 -17.75
C TYR A 852 -30.32 10.78 -16.55
N THR A 853 -29.05 10.92 -16.30
CA THR A 853 -28.50 11.76 -15.23
C THR A 853 -27.29 12.48 -15.78
N ILE A 854 -27.21 13.79 -15.52
CA ILE A 854 -26.03 14.61 -15.84
C ILE A 854 -25.41 15.04 -14.53
N ILE A 855 -24.11 14.81 -14.37
CA ILE A 855 -23.35 15.18 -13.19
C ILE A 855 -22.20 16.09 -13.63
N ALA A 856 -22.10 17.28 -13.05
CA ALA A 856 -20.95 18.16 -13.20
C ALA A 856 -20.26 18.30 -11.84
N TYR A 857 -18.94 18.30 -11.81
CA TYR A 857 -18.20 18.38 -10.56
C TYR A 857 -16.86 19.07 -10.68
N VAL A 858 -16.39 19.56 -9.54
CA VAL A 858 -15.03 20.04 -9.33
C VAL A 858 -14.55 19.43 -8.00
N LYS A 859 -13.51 18.62 -8.04
CA LYS A 859 -12.81 18.10 -6.87
C LYS A 859 -11.59 18.97 -6.59
N ASN A 860 -11.26 19.15 -5.32
CA ASN A 860 -10.15 19.98 -4.87
C ASN A 860 -10.23 21.42 -5.44
N VAL A 861 -11.34 22.10 -5.18
CA VAL A 861 -11.63 23.44 -5.72
C VAL A 861 -10.51 24.45 -5.44
N ALA A 862 -9.90 24.36 -4.25
CA ALA A 862 -8.82 25.24 -3.82
C ALA A 862 -7.45 24.89 -4.42
N ASP A 863 -7.34 23.73 -5.10
CA ASP A 863 -6.09 23.20 -5.66
C ASP A 863 -4.99 23.07 -4.58
N THR A 864 -5.37 22.54 -3.42
CA THR A 864 -4.45 22.34 -2.29
C THR A 864 -3.68 21.04 -2.45
N ASP A 865 -2.40 21.07 -2.13
CA ASP A 865 -1.58 19.86 -2.06
C ASP A 865 -1.94 19.07 -0.81
N GLY A 866 -2.61 17.94 -1.02
CA GLY A 866 -2.78 16.93 0.02
C GLY A 866 -1.68 15.88 -0.09
N TYR A 867 -1.41 15.18 1.00
CA TYR A 867 -0.36 14.16 1.04
C TYR A 867 -0.96 12.82 1.42
N ASP A 868 -0.92 11.86 0.50
CA ASP A 868 -1.27 10.48 0.81
C ASP A 868 -0.19 9.83 1.67
N ALA A 869 1.08 10.11 1.35
CA ALA A 869 2.21 9.79 2.19
C ALA A 869 3.37 10.74 1.91
N ALA A 870 4.16 11.03 2.94
CA ALA A 870 5.48 11.55 2.79
C ALA A 870 6.45 10.41 3.11
N VAL A 871 7.03 9.82 2.09
CA VAL A 871 8.09 8.85 2.26
C VAL A 871 9.39 9.61 2.23
N GLY A 872 9.87 10.03 3.40
CA GLY A 872 11.22 10.53 3.54
C GLY A 872 12.16 9.43 3.09
N ALA A 873 12.72 9.57 1.92
CA ALA A 873 13.79 8.71 1.53
C ALA A 873 15.07 9.32 2.04
N SER A 874 15.73 8.53 2.81
CA SER A 874 17.14 8.33 2.74
C SER A 874 18.07 9.47 3.11
N GLN A 875 19.04 9.04 3.79
CA GLN A 875 20.42 9.49 3.90
C GLN A 875 20.62 11.00 3.86
N ARG A 876 20.64 11.56 5.04
CA ARG A 876 21.14 12.90 5.26
C ARG A 876 22.64 12.91 4.98
N ASN A 877 23.11 13.90 4.27
CA ASN A 877 24.53 14.16 4.17
C ASN A 877 25.04 14.81 5.46
N LEU A 878 25.70 14.02 6.27
CA LEU A 878 26.22 14.40 7.58
C LEU A 878 27.18 15.58 7.58
N ALA A 879 27.86 15.79 6.51
CA ALA A 879 29.05 16.63 6.58
C ALA A 879 28.80 18.03 6.06
N THR A 880 27.75 18.29 5.32
CA THR A 880 27.57 19.59 4.66
C THR A 880 26.23 20.27 4.86
N SER A 881 25.11 19.58 5.02
CA SER A 881 23.83 20.27 4.96
C SER A 881 22.63 19.60 5.56
N ASN A 882 22.69 18.44 6.20
CA ASN A 882 21.51 17.72 6.70
C ASN A 882 20.41 17.51 5.65
N THR A 883 20.78 17.38 4.40
CA THR A 883 19.86 17.33 3.27
C THR A 883 19.67 15.89 2.80
N GLY A 884 18.46 15.55 2.40
CA GLY A 884 18.10 14.24 1.90
C GLY A 884 17.15 14.34 0.72
N ALA A 885 16.84 13.22 0.09
CA ALA A 885 15.79 13.14 -0.90
C ALA A 885 14.43 12.98 -0.22
N LEU A 886 13.38 13.53 -0.82
CA LEU A 886 12.01 13.43 -0.35
C LEU A 886 11.14 12.89 -1.49
N ASN A 887 10.47 11.77 -1.24
CA ASN A 887 9.41 11.27 -2.10
C ASN A 887 8.07 11.72 -1.53
N LEU A 888 7.32 12.48 -2.29
CA LEU A 888 5.99 12.94 -1.94
C LEU A 888 4.95 12.17 -2.76
N GLU A 889 3.94 11.67 -2.10
CA GLU A 889 2.76 11.15 -2.73
C GLU A 889 1.63 12.16 -2.49
N LEU A 890 1.32 12.92 -3.52
CA LEU A 890 0.28 13.95 -3.43
C LEU A 890 -1.09 13.37 -3.79
N THR A 891 -2.12 13.90 -3.15
CA THR A 891 -3.50 13.69 -3.61
C THR A 891 -3.69 14.32 -5.01
N PRO A 892 -4.71 13.91 -5.77
CA PRO A 892 -4.98 14.54 -7.06
C PRO A 892 -5.12 16.06 -6.96
N PRO A 893 -4.58 16.82 -7.91
CA PRO A 893 -4.81 18.27 -8.00
C PRO A 893 -6.28 18.55 -8.33
N ARG A 894 -6.64 19.80 -8.54
CA ARG A 894 -8.00 20.15 -8.95
C ARG A 894 -8.41 19.44 -10.24
N THR A 895 -9.42 18.58 -10.13
CA THR A 895 -10.06 17.94 -11.27
C THR A 895 -11.50 18.45 -11.45
N TYR A 896 -11.94 18.55 -12.69
CA TYR A 896 -13.32 18.93 -13.01
C TYR A 896 -13.79 18.15 -14.23
N GLY A 897 -15.05 17.77 -14.22
CA GLY A 897 -15.60 16.91 -15.27
C GLY A 897 -17.10 16.92 -15.35
N ILE A 898 -17.55 16.23 -16.38
CA ILE A 898 -18.98 15.98 -16.65
C ILE A 898 -19.16 14.48 -16.84
N GLU A 899 -20.18 13.93 -16.20
CA GLU A 899 -20.63 12.55 -16.35
C GLU A 899 -22.05 12.53 -16.91
N LEU A 900 -22.30 11.64 -17.86
CA LEU A 900 -23.61 11.32 -18.38
C LEU A 900 -23.92 9.85 -18.08
N GLN A 901 -25.05 9.60 -17.43
CA GLN A 901 -25.61 8.27 -17.21
C GLN A 901 -26.89 8.14 -18.04
N TYR A 902 -27.07 7.00 -18.71
CA TYR A 902 -28.28 6.73 -19.49
C TYR A 902 -28.79 5.32 -19.19
N ARG A 903 -30.06 5.21 -18.82
CA ARG A 903 -30.78 3.97 -18.53
C ARG A 903 -31.78 3.67 -19.64
N PHE A 904 -31.68 2.46 -20.18
CA PHE A 904 -32.48 2.07 -21.34
C PHE A 904 -33.89 1.60 -20.95
N PHE A 905 -34.05 1.05 -19.75
CA PHE A 905 -35.31 0.48 -19.25
C PHE A 905 -35.76 1.12 -17.94
#